data_23072061c986e2bcb6ff5557e1bba9f9
#
_entry.id   23072061c986e2bcb6ff5557e1bba9f9
#
_cell.length_a   1.000
_cell.length_b   1.000
_cell.length_c   1.000
_cell.angle_alpha   90.00
_cell.angle_beta   90.00
_cell.angle_gamma   90.00
#
_symmetry.space_group_name_H-M   'P 1'
#
loop_
_entity.id
_entity.type
_entity.pdbx_description
1 polymer ?
#
loop_
_entity_poly.entity_id
_entity_poly.type
_entity_poly.pdbx_seq_one_letter_code
_entity_poly.pdbx_strand_id
1 'polypeptide(L)'
;MEYDFKKIEQKWQAFWAANQTFKAEVDPSKPKYYVLDMFPYPSGAGLHVGHPLGYIASDIYSRYKRLCGFNVLHPMGYDAFGLPAEQYAIQTGQHPAVTTEKNIARYREQMDRIGFSYDWSREIRTCDPEYYKWTQWAFIQMFESWYDNVQQKARPIAELEAAFAEGGSAAVDAACGDAKEFTAQQWNEFSAKEKSDVLMQYRIAYQGETAVNWCPALGTVLANDEVKEGYSVRGGHPVEQKKMTQWQLRVSAYAGRLLEDLENLDWTDSLKDMQRNWIGKSQGAEMIFKVSNGTEEYDMTIFTTRADTVFGVTFMVLAPESEWVEKLTTPEQKAAVEEYLQVAKKKTERERMTETKKVSGVFSGSYAVNPLTGDKVPVWISEYVLAGYGTGAIMAVPAHDSRDYAFARHFNLPVIPLIEGCDVSESSFDAKEGIMCNSGFLNGLTVKEAIPAAIDYVEKNGIGRRKVNYRLRDAIFSRQRYWGEPFPMYFKDGIATPMSLDQLPLELPEVDKFLPTETGEPPLGRASGWTIDGYPIELSTMPGFAGSSAYYLRYMDPHNSEALVSQEADEYWRDVDLYIGGTEHATGHLIYSRFWNKFLFDLGYVCENEPFRKLINQGMIQGRSNFVYRIIGTNTFVSLGLKDQYETTEIHVDVNIVRNDRLDLEAFKAWMPDFANAEFILENGEYICGWAIEKMSKSMFNVVNPDTICDTYGADTLRLYEMFLGPLEQSKPWDTKGIDGVNRFLRKVWRLFYDRDTFLVTDEKATPEELKALHKLIGKVRTDIESFSFNTAVSAFMIAVNELTDLKCSKREVLEQLIVLLAPFTPHISEELWEALGHKESITYASFPEYIEAYTIENTCTYAVSFNGKTRFTVDLPLDMPREEVDAHVRSLEQTAKYVAGGNIVKVIVVPGKIVNIVVK
;
A
#
# COMPACT_ATOMS: atom_id res chain seq x y z
N MET A 1 6.98 -37.66 26.19
CA MET A 1 6.32 -37.32 24.91
C MET A 1 7.24 -36.32 24.20
N GLU A 2 7.69 -36.66 23.00
CA GLU A 2 8.46 -35.68 22.20
C GLU A 2 7.53 -34.64 21.62
N TYR A 3 8.06 -33.43 21.37
CA TYR A 3 7.30 -32.38 20.71
C TYR A 3 7.07 -32.74 19.23
N ASP A 4 5.91 -33.30 18.95
CA ASP A 4 5.45 -33.70 17.61
C ASP A 4 4.53 -32.59 17.04
N PHE A 5 5.16 -31.56 16.49
CA PHE A 5 4.42 -30.40 15.96
C PHE A 5 3.41 -30.80 14.86
N LYS A 6 3.71 -31.83 14.05
CA LYS A 6 2.80 -32.24 12.96
C LYS A 6 1.46 -32.73 13.49
N LYS A 7 1.48 -33.61 14.51
CA LYS A 7 0.24 -34.09 15.12
C LYS A 7 -0.50 -32.98 15.87
N ILE A 8 0.23 -32.13 16.58
CA ILE A 8 -0.34 -31.01 17.34
C ILE A 8 -1.05 -30.04 16.42
N GLU A 9 -0.38 -29.63 15.34
CA GLU A 9 -0.94 -28.69 14.35
C GLU A 9 -2.19 -29.26 13.69
N GLN A 10 -2.16 -30.50 13.21
CA GLN A 10 -3.33 -31.15 12.60
C GLN A 10 -4.52 -31.24 13.56
N LYS A 11 -4.26 -31.63 14.82
CA LYS A 11 -5.30 -31.72 15.86
C LYS A 11 -6.00 -30.38 16.06
N TRP A 12 -5.24 -29.30 16.25
CA TRP A 12 -5.81 -28.02 16.62
C TRP A 12 -6.42 -27.28 15.44
N GLN A 13 -5.85 -27.39 14.24
CA GLN A 13 -6.46 -26.87 13.01
C GLN A 13 -7.83 -27.53 12.76
N ALA A 14 -7.93 -28.85 12.93
CA ALA A 14 -9.19 -29.56 12.82
C ALA A 14 -10.19 -29.14 13.91
N PHE A 15 -9.72 -28.93 15.14
CA PHE A 15 -10.56 -28.46 16.25
C PHE A 15 -11.14 -27.06 15.97
N TRP A 16 -10.31 -26.10 15.56
CA TRP A 16 -10.77 -24.74 15.26
C TRP A 16 -11.78 -24.71 14.12
N ALA A 17 -11.54 -25.49 13.07
CA ALA A 17 -12.45 -25.60 11.94
C ALA A 17 -13.81 -26.21 12.34
N ALA A 18 -13.80 -27.32 13.09
CA ALA A 18 -15.01 -28.01 13.50
C ALA A 18 -15.89 -27.17 14.46
N ASN A 19 -15.25 -26.40 15.35
CA ASN A 19 -15.95 -25.58 16.35
C ASN A 19 -16.20 -24.14 15.89
N GLN A 20 -15.74 -23.75 14.69
CA GLN A 20 -15.78 -22.36 14.23
C GLN A 20 -15.28 -21.39 15.32
N THR A 21 -14.14 -21.70 15.94
CA THR A 21 -13.63 -21.05 17.16
C THR A 21 -13.50 -19.53 17.03
N PHE A 22 -13.25 -19.03 15.82
CA PHE A 22 -13.00 -17.62 15.56
C PHE A 22 -14.18 -16.89 14.92
N LYS A 23 -15.35 -17.54 14.86
CA LYS A 23 -16.56 -16.92 14.35
C LYS A 23 -16.96 -15.72 15.22
N ALA A 24 -17.18 -14.58 14.56
CA ALA A 24 -17.62 -13.36 15.21
C ALA A 24 -19.06 -13.02 14.79
N GLU A 25 -19.86 -12.61 15.75
CA GLU A 25 -21.22 -12.12 15.53
C GLU A 25 -21.39 -10.77 16.25
N VAL A 26 -22.43 -10.02 15.89
CA VAL A 26 -22.77 -8.78 16.60
C VAL A 26 -23.11 -9.14 18.05
N ASP A 27 -22.37 -8.59 18.99
CA ASP A 27 -22.55 -8.78 20.43
C ASP A 27 -22.40 -7.44 21.19
N PRO A 28 -23.50 -6.71 21.39
CA PRO A 28 -23.46 -5.42 22.09
C PRO A 28 -22.94 -5.47 23.54
N SER A 29 -22.85 -6.65 24.13
CA SER A 29 -22.32 -6.84 25.50
C SER A 29 -20.81 -6.74 25.58
N LYS A 30 -20.10 -6.79 24.44
CA LYS A 30 -18.64 -6.75 24.34
C LYS A 30 -18.18 -5.59 23.47
N PRO A 31 -17.04 -4.95 23.82
CA PRO A 31 -16.42 -4.00 22.92
C PRO A 31 -15.92 -4.72 21.64
N LYS A 32 -16.18 -4.10 20.50
CA LYS A 32 -15.74 -4.64 19.20
C LYS A 32 -14.26 -4.33 18.95
N TYR A 33 -13.62 -5.19 18.17
CA TYR A 33 -12.34 -4.88 17.56
C TYR A 33 -12.27 -5.50 16.17
N TYR A 34 -12.16 -4.67 15.15
CA TYR A 34 -12.11 -5.10 13.75
C TYR A 34 -10.67 -5.03 13.23
N VAL A 35 -10.07 -6.19 12.99
CA VAL A 35 -8.74 -6.34 12.39
C VAL A 35 -8.89 -6.79 10.95
N LEU A 36 -8.25 -6.10 10.03
CA LEU A 36 -8.33 -6.37 8.61
C LEU A 36 -6.93 -6.51 8.00
N ASP A 37 -6.75 -7.56 7.20
CA ASP A 37 -5.62 -7.71 6.30
C ASP A 37 -6.00 -7.27 4.88
N MET A 38 -5.05 -6.75 4.12
CA MET A 38 -5.24 -6.62 2.68
C MET A 38 -5.32 -8.03 2.09
N PHE A 39 -6.49 -8.38 1.58
CA PHE A 39 -6.74 -9.72 1.07
C PHE A 39 -5.90 -10.02 -0.20
N PRO A 40 -5.47 -11.28 -0.39
CA PRO A 40 -4.59 -11.61 -1.49
C PRO A 40 -5.31 -11.72 -2.82
N TYR A 41 -4.56 -11.45 -3.90
CA TYR A 41 -4.90 -11.90 -5.25
C TYR A 41 -4.38 -13.32 -5.44
N PRO A 42 -5.24 -14.34 -5.63
CA PRO A 42 -4.83 -15.73 -5.66
C PRO A 42 -4.12 -16.08 -6.98
N SER A 43 -2.80 -16.10 -6.96
CA SER A 43 -1.96 -16.48 -8.11
C SER A 43 -1.56 -17.95 -8.07
N GLY A 44 -1.28 -18.57 -9.23
CA GLY A 44 -1.13 -20.02 -9.42
C GLY A 44 -0.09 -20.76 -8.61
N ALA A 45 0.87 -20.09 -7.95
CA ALA A 45 1.90 -20.78 -7.16
C ALA A 45 1.65 -20.77 -5.66
N GLY A 46 0.55 -20.16 -5.20
CA GLY A 46 0.29 -19.98 -3.78
C GLY A 46 1.15 -18.88 -3.14
N LEU A 47 1.18 -18.89 -1.81
CA LEU A 47 1.94 -17.96 -0.98
C LEU A 47 3.44 -18.29 -1.00
N HIS A 48 4.29 -17.28 -0.91
CA HIS A 48 5.69 -17.42 -0.47
C HIS A 48 5.84 -16.85 0.94
N VAL A 49 6.97 -17.12 1.63
CA VAL A 49 7.19 -16.71 3.03
C VAL A 49 7.11 -15.19 3.28
N GLY A 50 7.13 -14.37 2.25
CA GLY A 50 6.94 -12.92 2.41
C GLY A 50 5.48 -12.48 2.58
N HIS A 51 4.51 -13.28 2.13
CA HIS A 51 3.08 -12.94 2.27
C HIS A 51 2.58 -13.04 3.71
N PRO A 52 2.93 -14.08 4.51
CA PRO A 52 2.39 -14.24 5.85
C PRO A 52 2.85 -13.19 6.86
N LEU A 53 3.88 -12.41 6.59
CA LEU A 53 4.42 -11.45 7.56
C LEU A 53 3.35 -10.52 8.15
N GLY A 54 2.56 -9.87 7.31
CA GLY A 54 1.44 -9.02 7.73
C GLY A 54 0.32 -9.83 8.39
N TYR A 55 0.00 -11.00 7.83
CA TYR A 55 -1.05 -11.88 8.35
C TYR A 55 -0.72 -12.46 9.73
N ILE A 56 0.54 -12.79 9.99
CA ILE A 56 0.98 -13.22 11.32
C ILE A 56 0.87 -12.08 12.32
N ALA A 57 1.29 -10.88 11.94
CA ALA A 57 1.20 -9.69 12.79
C ALA A 57 -0.26 -9.37 13.17
N SER A 58 -1.17 -9.36 12.20
CA SER A 58 -2.61 -9.13 12.44
C SER A 58 -3.24 -10.25 13.28
N ASP A 59 -2.84 -11.50 13.05
CA ASP A 59 -3.32 -12.64 13.81
C ASP A 59 -2.88 -12.60 15.27
N ILE A 60 -1.62 -12.25 15.54
CA ILE A 60 -1.13 -12.03 16.91
C ILE A 60 -1.96 -10.97 17.61
N TYR A 61 -2.20 -9.84 16.94
CA TYR A 61 -2.97 -8.75 17.51
C TYR A 61 -4.44 -9.12 17.74
N SER A 62 -5.05 -9.87 16.81
CA SER A 62 -6.41 -10.39 16.93
C SER A 62 -6.55 -11.33 18.11
N ARG A 63 -5.63 -12.29 18.27
CA ARG A 63 -5.62 -13.24 19.40
C ARG A 63 -5.40 -12.50 20.73
N TYR A 64 -4.50 -11.52 20.76
CA TYR A 64 -4.29 -10.68 21.94
C TYR A 64 -5.55 -9.91 22.34
N LYS A 65 -6.26 -9.29 21.40
CA LYS A 65 -7.49 -8.55 21.67
C LYS A 65 -8.61 -9.47 22.18
N ARG A 66 -8.72 -10.72 21.68
CA ARG A 66 -9.66 -11.70 22.24
C ARG A 66 -9.34 -12.02 23.69
N LEU A 67 -8.05 -12.25 24.02
CA LEU A 67 -7.60 -12.45 25.40
C LEU A 67 -7.88 -11.23 26.29
N CYS A 68 -7.95 -10.03 25.75
CA CYS A 68 -8.32 -8.80 26.44
C CYS A 68 -9.84 -8.59 26.56
N GLY A 69 -10.67 -9.54 26.12
CA GLY A 69 -12.12 -9.50 26.25
C GLY A 69 -12.88 -8.80 25.12
N PHE A 70 -12.22 -8.43 24.03
CA PHE A 70 -12.87 -7.86 22.86
C PHE A 70 -13.58 -8.95 22.02
N ASN A 71 -14.68 -8.54 21.38
CA ASN A 71 -15.29 -9.29 20.29
C ASN A 71 -14.56 -8.91 19.00
N VAL A 72 -13.74 -9.83 18.50
CA VAL A 72 -12.83 -9.55 17.38
C VAL A 72 -13.41 -10.07 16.07
N LEU A 73 -13.55 -9.19 15.09
CA LEU A 73 -13.79 -9.52 13.70
C LEU A 73 -12.45 -9.56 12.95
N HIS A 74 -12.03 -10.74 12.50
CA HIS A 74 -10.83 -10.95 11.69
C HIS A 74 -11.17 -11.82 10.47
N PRO A 75 -11.71 -11.22 9.41
CA PRO A 75 -12.15 -11.94 8.22
C PRO A 75 -11.00 -12.11 7.21
N MET A 76 -11.22 -13.00 6.23
CA MET A 76 -10.35 -13.18 5.08
C MET A 76 -11.16 -13.57 3.85
N GLY A 77 -10.65 -13.21 2.68
CA GLY A 77 -11.22 -13.52 1.39
C GLY A 77 -10.21 -13.32 0.27
N TYR A 78 -10.71 -13.11 -0.96
CA TYR A 78 -9.85 -13.09 -2.15
C TYR A 78 -10.26 -12.00 -3.12
N ASP A 79 -9.26 -11.21 -3.56
CA ASP A 79 -9.41 -10.35 -4.72
C ASP A 79 -9.21 -11.19 -5.98
N ALA A 80 -10.28 -11.53 -6.66
CA ALA A 80 -10.29 -12.65 -7.60
C ALA A 80 -10.57 -12.27 -9.06
N PHE A 81 -10.82 -10.97 -9.34
CA PHE A 81 -10.88 -10.44 -10.70
C PHE A 81 -9.52 -9.87 -11.14
N GLY A 82 -9.30 -9.80 -12.44
CA GLY A 82 -8.15 -9.09 -13.00
C GLY A 82 -7.44 -9.80 -14.14
N LEU A 83 -6.47 -9.10 -14.70
CA LEU A 83 -5.72 -9.47 -15.90
C LEU A 83 -4.95 -10.80 -15.80
N PRO A 84 -4.35 -11.21 -14.66
CA PRO A 84 -3.57 -12.44 -14.61
C PRO A 84 -4.36 -13.71 -14.96
N ALA A 85 -5.55 -13.84 -14.40
CA ALA A 85 -6.42 -15.00 -14.65
C ALA A 85 -6.94 -15.00 -16.10
N GLU A 86 -7.27 -13.82 -16.62
CA GLU A 86 -7.71 -13.67 -18.01
C GLU A 86 -6.62 -14.03 -19.01
N GLN A 87 -5.39 -13.57 -18.82
CA GLN A 87 -4.26 -13.92 -19.70
C GLN A 87 -3.98 -15.41 -19.71
N TYR A 88 -4.06 -16.06 -18.56
CA TYR A 88 -3.93 -17.52 -18.49
C TYR A 88 -5.08 -18.21 -19.25
N ALA A 89 -6.30 -17.70 -19.14
CA ALA A 89 -7.46 -18.20 -19.89
C ALA A 89 -7.28 -18.04 -21.40
N ILE A 90 -6.76 -16.90 -21.86
CA ILE A 90 -6.45 -16.65 -23.27
C ILE A 90 -5.43 -17.67 -23.80
N GLN A 91 -4.38 -17.97 -23.02
CA GLN A 91 -3.31 -18.89 -23.41
C GLN A 91 -3.76 -20.35 -23.44
N THR A 92 -4.64 -20.74 -22.53
CA THR A 92 -5.02 -22.15 -22.30
C THR A 92 -6.39 -22.52 -22.86
N GLY A 93 -7.22 -21.53 -23.18
CA GLY A 93 -8.64 -21.74 -23.50
C GLY A 93 -9.53 -22.13 -22.31
N GLN A 94 -8.97 -22.17 -21.09
CA GLN A 94 -9.70 -22.51 -19.86
C GLN A 94 -10.43 -21.28 -19.30
N HIS A 95 -11.67 -21.44 -18.84
CA HIS A 95 -12.41 -20.34 -18.23
C HIS A 95 -11.69 -19.78 -16.99
N PRO A 96 -11.57 -18.44 -16.83
CA PRO A 96 -10.81 -17.83 -15.72
C PRO A 96 -11.28 -18.29 -14.33
N ALA A 97 -12.58 -18.53 -14.15
CA ALA A 97 -13.15 -19.02 -12.88
C ALA A 97 -12.53 -20.34 -12.41
N VAL A 98 -12.23 -21.26 -13.33
CA VAL A 98 -11.67 -22.58 -12.99
C VAL A 98 -10.27 -22.44 -12.39
N THR A 99 -9.43 -21.63 -13.00
CA THR A 99 -8.08 -21.36 -12.48
C THR A 99 -8.13 -20.60 -11.16
N THR A 100 -9.01 -19.61 -11.08
CA THR A 100 -9.22 -18.82 -9.86
C THR A 100 -9.64 -19.71 -8.69
N GLU A 101 -10.58 -20.64 -8.90
CA GLU A 101 -11.04 -21.57 -7.86
C GLU A 101 -9.89 -22.47 -7.34
N LYS A 102 -9.08 -23.01 -8.23
CA LYS A 102 -7.90 -23.80 -7.86
C LYS A 102 -6.90 -22.99 -7.04
N ASN A 103 -6.67 -21.75 -7.43
CA ASN A 103 -5.73 -20.87 -6.74
C ASN A 103 -6.26 -20.48 -5.35
N ILE A 104 -7.54 -20.18 -5.23
CA ILE A 104 -8.22 -19.89 -3.94
C ILE A 104 -8.08 -21.09 -3.00
N ALA A 105 -8.38 -22.31 -3.48
CA ALA A 105 -8.25 -23.52 -2.70
C ALA A 105 -6.82 -23.72 -2.17
N ARG A 106 -5.81 -23.44 -3.00
CA ARG A 106 -4.40 -23.51 -2.63
C ARG A 106 -4.02 -22.48 -1.55
N TYR A 107 -4.45 -21.23 -1.71
CA TYR A 107 -4.22 -20.16 -0.72
C TYR A 107 -4.89 -20.50 0.60
N ARG A 108 -6.13 -21.01 0.56
CA ARG A 108 -6.87 -21.43 1.75
C ARG A 108 -6.14 -22.55 2.50
N GLU A 109 -5.70 -23.58 1.81
CA GLU A 109 -4.92 -24.67 2.40
C GLU A 109 -3.67 -24.17 3.13
N GLN A 110 -2.92 -23.26 2.50
CA GLN A 110 -1.72 -22.68 3.11
C GLN A 110 -2.02 -21.82 4.34
N MET A 111 -3.08 -20.99 4.28
CA MET A 111 -3.50 -20.15 5.41
C MET A 111 -4.00 -21.00 6.59
N ASP A 112 -4.80 -22.03 6.33
CA ASP A 112 -5.27 -22.95 7.37
C ASP A 112 -4.09 -23.66 8.03
N ARG A 113 -3.08 -24.03 7.25
CA ARG A 113 -1.87 -24.70 7.73
C ARG A 113 -1.01 -23.82 8.62
N ILE A 114 -0.93 -22.51 8.34
CA ILE A 114 -0.21 -21.55 9.20
C ILE A 114 -0.97 -21.28 10.50
N GLY A 115 -2.25 -21.59 10.55
CA GLY A 115 -3.07 -21.56 11.77
C GLY A 115 -3.57 -20.17 12.13
N PHE A 116 -4.00 -19.37 11.15
CA PHE A 116 -4.60 -18.06 11.38
C PHE A 116 -5.98 -18.18 12.03
N SER A 117 -6.32 -17.17 12.84
CA SER A 117 -7.62 -17.06 13.53
C SER A 117 -8.65 -16.29 12.69
N TYR A 118 -8.73 -16.59 11.40
CA TYR A 118 -9.72 -15.99 10.53
C TYR A 118 -11.13 -16.55 10.76
N ASP A 119 -12.12 -15.65 10.68
CA ASP A 119 -13.52 -16.04 10.59
C ASP A 119 -13.89 -16.40 9.15
N TRP A 120 -13.68 -17.65 8.78
CA TRP A 120 -13.97 -18.13 7.43
C TRP A 120 -15.46 -18.18 7.08
N SER A 121 -16.36 -18.05 8.04
CA SER A 121 -17.80 -17.93 7.75
C SER A 121 -18.12 -16.62 7.03
N ARG A 122 -17.19 -15.68 7.01
CA ARG A 122 -17.28 -14.39 6.35
C ARG A 122 -16.41 -14.27 5.10
N GLU A 123 -15.93 -15.39 4.57
CA GLU A 123 -15.16 -15.42 3.32
C GLU A 123 -15.93 -14.75 2.19
N ILE A 124 -15.26 -13.88 1.46
CA ILE A 124 -15.76 -13.23 0.25
C ILE A 124 -14.78 -13.43 -0.91
N ARG A 125 -15.31 -13.40 -2.12
CA ARG A 125 -14.53 -13.44 -3.36
C ARG A 125 -15.08 -12.39 -4.29
N THR A 126 -14.26 -11.48 -4.75
CA THR A 126 -14.74 -10.36 -5.58
C THR A 126 -15.35 -10.80 -6.91
N CYS A 127 -15.04 -12.02 -7.38
CA CYS A 127 -15.59 -12.60 -8.60
C CYS A 127 -16.93 -13.33 -8.42
N ASP A 128 -17.43 -13.49 -7.20
CA ASP A 128 -18.70 -14.11 -6.95
C ASP A 128 -19.87 -13.14 -7.23
N PRO A 129 -20.90 -13.56 -7.98
CA PRO A 129 -22.06 -12.70 -8.30
C PRO A 129 -22.74 -12.08 -7.07
N GLU A 130 -22.86 -12.83 -5.98
CA GLU A 130 -23.43 -12.37 -4.71
C GLU A 130 -22.59 -11.23 -4.08
N TYR A 131 -21.28 -11.21 -4.34
CA TYR A 131 -20.40 -10.14 -3.90
C TYR A 131 -20.45 -8.94 -4.85
N TYR A 132 -20.22 -9.13 -6.15
CA TYR A 132 -20.10 -8.01 -7.07
C TYR A 132 -21.45 -7.35 -7.40
N LYS A 133 -22.58 -7.98 -7.08
CA LYS A 133 -23.90 -7.32 -7.01
C LYS A 133 -23.81 -5.96 -6.31
N TRP A 134 -23.05 -5.90 -5.21
CA TRP A 134 -22.93 -4.69 -4.39
C TRP A 134 -21.93 -3.69 -4.96
N THR A 135 -20.94 -4.14 -5.69
CA THR A 135 -20.07 -3.26 -6.50
C THR A 135 -20.89 -2.60 -7.62
N GLN A 136 -21.72 -3.38 -8.29
CA GLN A 136 -22.65 -2.88 -9.32
C GLN A 136 -23.66 -1.89 -8.74
N TRP A 137 -24.24 -2.22 -7.60
CA TRP A 137 -25.18 -1.33 -6.90
C TRP A 137 -24.51 0.00 -6.53
N ALA A 138 -23.32 -0.02 -5.99
CA ALA A 138 -22.59 1.19 -5.64
C ALA A 138 -22.28 2.06 -6.87
N PHE A 139 -21.94 1.45 -7.99
CA PHE A 139 -21.77 2.16 -9.24
C PHE A 139 -23.05 2.88 -9.68
N ILE A 140 -24.21 2.21 -9.58
CA ILE A 140 -25.52 2.83 -9.87
C ILE A 140 -25.77 4.01 -8.94
N GLN A 141 -25.49 3.86 -7.63
CA GLN A 141 -25.64 4.98 -6.68
C GLN A 141 -24.75 6.17 -7.08
N MET A 142 -23.51 5.94 -7.51
CA MET A 142 -22.61 6.99 -8.00
C MET A 142 -23.12 7.62 -9.32
N PHE A 143 -23.69 6.82 -10.21
CA PHE A 143 -24.30 7.33 -11.43
C PHE A 143 -25.54 8.21 -11.14
N GLU A 144 -26.30 7.87 -10.13
CA GLU A 144 -27.51 8.61 -9.71
C GLU A 144 -27.23 9.70 -8.66
N SER A 145 -25.97 10.13 -8.56
CA SER A 145 -25.54 11.16 -7.62
C SER A 145 -24.71 12.25 -8.30
N TRP A 146 -24.77 13.44 -7.73
CA TRP A 146 -23.91 14.58 -8.04
C TRP A 146 -23.21 15.09 -6.77
N TYR A 147 -22.17 15.87 -6.89
CA TYR A 147 -21.44 16.42 -5.75
C TYR A 147 -21.74 17.92 -5.58
N ASP A 148 -22.31 18.28 -4.43
CA ASP A 148 -22.61 19.66 -4.02
C ASP A 148 -21.37 20.29 -3.36
N ASN A 149 -20.76 21.31 -4.02
CA ASN A 149 -19.59 22.01 -3.51
C ASN A 149 -19.90 22.88 -2.29
N VAL A 150 -21.14 23.33 -2.13
CA VAL A 150 -21.55 24.15 -0.98
C VAL A 150 -21.69 23.29 0.28
N GLN A 151 -22.40 22.15 0.15
CA GLN A 151 -22.59 21.22 1.26
C GLN A 151 -21.44 20.23 1.42
N GLN A 152 -20.49 20.19 0.48
CA GLN A 152 -19.35 19.29 0.48
C GLN A 152 -19.74 17.82 0.64
N LYS A 153 -20.74 17.37 -0.14
CA LYS A 153 -21.24 15.99 -0.12
C LYS A 153 -21.94 15.58 -1.40
N ALA A 154 -22.02 14.28 -1.61
CA ALA A 154 -22.87 13.70 -2.67
C ALA A 154 -24.35 13.83 -2.33
N ARG A 155 -25.16 14.07 -3.36
CA ARG A 155 -26.62 14.17 -3.28
C ARG A 155 -27.30 13.46 -4.46
N PRO A 156 -28.58 13.01 -4.32
CA PRO A 156 -29.30 12.36 -5.40
C PRO A 156 -29.45 13.25 -6.63
N ILE A 157 -29.28 12.69 -7.82
CA ILE A 157 -29.37 13.41 -9.11
C ILE A 157 -30.75 14.09 -9.32
N ALA A 158 -31.81 13.50 -8.78
CA ALA A 158 -33.15 14.07 -8.84
C ALA A 158 -33.24 15.47 -8.21
N GLU A 159 -32.47 15.75 -7.19
CA GLU A 159 -32.41 17.08 -6.56
C GLU A 159 -31.71 18.09 -7.47
N LEU A 160 -30.73 17.67 -8.26
CA LEU A 160 -30.08 18.51 -9.27
C LEU A 160 -31.06 18.82 -10.41
N GLU A 161 -31.82 17.84 -10.90
CA GLU A 161 -32.84 18.02 -11.94
C GLU A 161 -33.92 19.03 -11.51
N ALA A 162 -34.37 18.94 -10.25
CA ALA A 162 -35.30 19.90 -9.68
C ALA A 162 -34.73 21.32 -9.62
N ALA A 163 -33.47 21.47 -9.17
CA ALA A 163 -32.78 22.76 -9.13
C ALA A 163 -32.59 23.37 -10.53
N PHE A 164 -32.27 22.56 -11.53
CA PHE A 164 -32.17 23.00 -12.92
C PHE A 164 -33.53 23.44 -13.50
N ALA A 165 -34.62 22.74 -13.17
CA ALA A 165 -35.96 23.09 -13.60
C ALA A 165 -36.46 24.44 -13.04
N GLU A 166 -35.99 24.85 -11.85
CA GLU A 166 -36.34 26.09 -11.18
C GLU A 166 -35.43 27.25 -11.55
N GLY A 167 -34.09 27.04 -11.62
CA GLY A 167 -33.12 28.13 -11.75
C GLY A 167 -32.04 27.95 -12.81
N GLY A 168 -32.07 26.87 -13.58
CA GLY A 168 -31.05 26.58 -14.57
C GLY A 168 -29.67 26.20 -13.93
N SER A 169 -28.61 26.29 -14.70
CA SER A 169 -27.25 25.90 -14.24
C SER A 169 -26.74 26.81 -13.12
N ALA A 170 -27.17 28.05 -13.05
CA ALA A 170 -26.78 29.01 -12.02
C ALA A 170 -27.35 28.73 -10.63
N ALA A 171 -28.32 27.79 -10.51
CA ALA A 171 -28.96 27.45 -9.23
C ALA A 171 -28.07 26.63 -8.29
N VAL A 172 -26.99 26.05 -8.78
CA VAL A 172 -26.12 25.14 -8.03
C VAL A 172 -24.64 25.45 -8.21
N ASP A 173 -23.85 25.19 -7.18
CA ASP A 173 -22.39 25.09 -7.28
C ASP A 173 -22.04 23.60 -7.11
N ALA A 174 -21.73 22.95 -8.21
CA ALA A 174 -21.52 21.51 -8.29
C ALA A 174 -20.18 21.16 -8.93
N ALA A 175 -19.57 20.08 -8.46
CA ALA A 175 -18.44 19.48 -9.18
C ALA A 175 -18.93 18.97 -10.54
N CYS A 176 -18.35 19.46 -11.62
CA CYS A 176 -18.77 19.12 -12.99
C CYS A 176 -17.58 19.10 -13.95
N GLY A 177 -17.81 18.49 -15.12
CA GLY A 177 -16.94 18.62 -16.30
C GLY A 177 -17.20 19.90 -17.09
N ASP A 178 -17.15 19.82 -18.41
CA ASP A 178 -17.40 20.95 -19.33
C ASP A 178 -18.92 21.24 -19.42
N ALA A 179 -19.50 21.72 -18.35
CA ALA A 179 -20.92 22.05 -18.31
C ALA A 179 -21.18 23.39 -18.97
N LYS A 180 -22.14 23.43 -19.91
CA LYS A 180 -22.62 24.66 -20.54
C LYS A 180 -23.62 25.35 -19.60
N GLU A 181 -23.63 26.68 -19.65
CA GLU A 181 -24.66 27.46 -18.99
C GLU A 181 -26.00 27.35 -19.71
N PHE A 182 -27.09 27.24 -18.94
CA PHE A 182 -28.45 27.20 -19.44
C PHE A 182 -29.46 27.78 -18.42
N THR A 183 -30.57 28.30 -18.92
CA THR A 183 -31.65 28.81 -18.08
C THR A 183 -32.63 27.69 -17.68
N ALA A 184 -33.49 27.95 -16.68
CA ALA A 184 -34.57 27.04 -16.34
C ALA A 184 -35.50 26.73 -17.52
N GLN A 185 -35.83 27.74 -18.35
CA GLN A 185 -36.63 27.57 -19.55
C GLN A 185 -35.98 26.60 -20.54
N GLN A 186 -34.68 26.81 -20.83
CA GLN A 186 -33.94 25.93 -21.73
C GLN A 186 -33.91 24.49 -21.20
N TRP A 187 -33.63 24.32 -19.89
CA TRP A 187 -33.67 22.99 -19.28
C TRP A 187 -35.02 22.27 -19.47
N ASN A 188 -36.14 23.01 -19.26
CA ASN A 188 -37.47 22.44 -19.38
C ASN A 188 -37.84 22.10 -20.84
N GLU A 189 -37.23 22.78 -21.81
CA GLU A 189 -37.40 22.53 -23.26
C GLU A 189 -36.45 21.43 -23.80
N PHE A 190 -35.40 21.06 -23.08
CA PHE A 190 -34.49 20.00 -23.50
C PHE A 190 -35.18 18.65 -23.67
N SER A 191 -34.80 17.94 -24.73
CA SER A 191 -35.16 16.54 -24.94
C SER A 191 -34.56 15.63 -23.85
N ALA A 192 -35.03 14.43 -23.72
CA ALA A 192 -34.49 13.44 -22.79
C ALA A 192 -33.01 13.17 -23.02
N LYS A 193 -32.56 13.14 -24.28
CA LYS A 193 -31.13 12.98 -24.64
C LYS A 193 -30.30 14.18 -24.21
N GLU A 194 -30.75 15.39 -24.49
CA GLU A 194 -30.05 16.62 -24.09
C GLU A 194 -29.93 16.72 -22.56
N LYS A 195 -31.00 16.43 -21.82
CA LYS A 195 -30.96 16.36 -20.35
C LYS A 195 -29.96 15.32 -19.85
N SER A 196 -29.95 14.13 -20.46
CA SER A 196 -28.98 13.07 -20.12
C SER A 196 -27.55 13.52 -20.37
N ASP A 197 -27.28 14.19 -21.49
CA ASP A 197 -25.95 14.68 -21.84
C ASP A 197 -25.45 15.78 -20.87
N VAL A 198 -26.34 16.67 -20.44
CA VAL A 198 -26.06 17.68 -19.42
C VAL A 198 -25.77 17.00 -18.07
N LEU A 199 -26.63 16.11 -17.62
CA LEU A 199 -26.47 15.42 -16.32
C LEU A 199 -25.18 14.61 -16.28
N MET A 200 -24.73 14.03 -17.40
CA MET A 200 -23.49 13.27 -17.49
C MET A 200 -22.29 14.11 -17.05
N GLN A 201 -22.32 15.43 -17.22
CA GLN A 201 -21.26 16.34 -16.77
C GLN A 201 -21.22 16.53 -15.25
N TYR A 202 -22.30 16.18 -14.53
CA TYR A 202 -22.43 16.38 -13.08
C TYR A 202 -22.38 15.08 -12.28
N ARG A 203 -22.64 13.93 -12.91
CA ARG A 203 -22.68 12.63 -12.22
C ARG A 203 -21.32 12.29 -11.60
N ILE A 204 -21.36 11.57 -10.46
CA ILE A 204 -20.12 11.05 -9.80
C ILE A 204 -19.54 9.92 -10.63
N ALA A 205 -20.36 8.99 -11.12
CA ALA A 205 -19.94 8.05 -12.15
C ALA A 205 -20.46 8.53 -13.51
N TYR A 206 -19.56 8.79 -14.44
CA TYR A 206 -19.89 9.41 -15.73
C TYR A 206 -19.08 8.81 -16.89
N GLN A 207 -19.57 8.98 -18.11
CA GLN A 207 -18.82 8.69 -19.34
C GLN A 207 -18.19 9.97 -19.88
N GLY A 208 -16.92 9.87 -20.28
CA GLY A 208 -16.21 10.96 -20.92
C GLY A 208 -15.03 10.47 -21.76
N GLU A 209 -14.63 11.29 -22.73
CA GLU A 209 -13.43 11.02 -23.50
C GLU A 209 -12.19 11.36 -22.67
N THR A 210 -11.25 10.44 -22.60
CA THR A 210 -9.97 10.67 -21.91
C THR A 210 -8.84 9.94 -22.63
N ALA A 211 -7.61 10.45 -22.45
CA ALA A 211 -6.40 9.77 -22.91
C ALA A 211 -6.10 8.60 -21.98
N VAL A 212 -5.95 7.41 -22.55
CA VAL A 212 -5.70 6.16 -21.83
C VAL A 212 -4.45 5.47 -22.35
N ASN A 213 -3.83 4.64 -21.49
CA ASN A 213 -2.74 3.76 -21.87
C ASN A 213 -3.32 2.52 -22.59
N TRP A 214 -3.43 2.55 -23.90
CA TRP A 214 -3.96 1.48 -24.70
C TRP A 214 -2.85 0.49 -25.09
N CYS A 215 -3.07 -0.78 -24.84
CA CYS A 215 -2.18 -1.85 -25.30
C CYS A 215 -2.87 -2.68 -26.39
N PRO A 216 -2.54 -2.50 -27.69
CA PRO A 216 -3.19 -3.23 -28.79
C PRO A 216 -3.03 -4.74 -28.68
N ALA A 217 -1.86 -5.21 -28.23
CA ALA A 217 -1.56 -6.64 -28.11
C ALA A 217 -2.38 -7.34 -27.00
N LEU A 218 -2.72 -6.61 -25.93
CA LEU A 218 -3.58 -7.10 -24.86
C LEU A 218 -5.05 -6.73 -25.07
N GLY A 219 -5.35 -5.85 -26.04
CA GLY A 219 -6.71 -5.40 -26.36
C GLY A 219 -7.41 -4.67 -25.21
N THR A 220 -6.67 -4.01 -24.32
CA THR A 220 -7.23 -3.36 -23.12
C THR A 220 -6.50 -2.09 -22.72
N VAL A 221 -7.17 -1.26 -21.93
CA VAL A 221 -6.60 -0.13 -21.23
C VAL A 221 -5.81 -0.63 -20.02
N LEU A 222 -4.63 -0.06 -19.78
CA LEU A 222 -3.75 -0.34 -18.67
C LEU A 222 -3.69 0.86 -17.71
N ALA A 223 -3.64 0.57 -16.40
CA ALA A 223 -3.36 1.58 -15.40
C ALA A 223 -1.89 2.06 -15.48
N ASN A 224 -1.56 3.20 -14.88
CA ASN A 224 -0.21 3.76 -14.97
C ASN A 224 0.87 2.84 -14.34
N ASP A 225 0.52 2.09 -13.32
CA ASP A 225 1.39 1.11 -12.67
C ASP A 225 1.56 -0.20 -13.47
N GLU A 226 0.69 -0.45 -14.44
CA GLU A 226 0.78 -1.57 -15.39
C GLU A 226 1.67 -1.25 -16.62
N VAL A 227 2.21 -0.03 -16.71
CA VAL A 227 3.06 0.43 -17.82
C VAL A 227 4.44 0.86 -17.31
N LYS A 228 5.50 0.39 -17.97
CA LYS A 228 6.88 0.78 -17.69
C LYS A 228 7.63 1.04 -18.99
N GLU A 229 8.22 2.23 -19.13
CA GLU A 229 9.03 2.65 -20.28
C GLU A 229 8.29 2.48 -21.64
N GLY A 230 6.97 2.74 -21.66
CA GLY A 230 6.13 2.58 -22.85
C GLY A 230 5.71 1.15 -23.18
N TYR A 231 5.97 0.21 -22.28
CA TYR A 231 5.61 -1.21 -22.46
C TYR A 231 4.75 -1.69 -21.29
N SER A 232 3.87 -2.65 -21.57
CA SER A 232 3.11 -3.32 -20.52
C SER A 232 4.06 -4.10 -19.60
N VAL A 233 3.87 -4.00 -18.30
CA VAL A 233 4.63 -4.78 -17.29
C VAL A 233 4.46 -6.27 -17.54
N ARG A 234 3.28 -6.65 -18.04
CA ARG A 234 3.00 -8.04 -18.45
C ARG A 234 3.13 -8.20 -19.96
N GLY A 235 3.97 -9.13 -20.37
CA GLY A 235 4.20 -9.48 -21.75
C GLY A 235 5.11 -8.53 -22.52
N GLY A 236 5.49 -7.37 -21.97
CA GLY A 236 6.41 -6.44 -22.62
C GLY A 236 5.89 -5.85 -23.94
N HIS A 237 4.58 -5.67 -24.06
CA HIS A 237 3.97 -5.18 -25.30
C HIS A 237 3.97 -3.65 -25.36
N PRO A 238 4.14 -3.04 -26.55
CA PRO A 238 4.05 -1.59 -26.71
C PRO A 238 2.69 -1.05 -26.27
N VAL A 239 2.73 0.09 -25.59
CA VAL A 239 1.55 0.82 -25.10
C VAL A 239 1.53 2.20 -25.76
N GLU A 240 0.36 2.63 -26.18
CA GLU A 240 0.15 3.94 -26.82
C GLU A 240 -0.90 4.78 -26.07
N GLN A 241 -0.78 6.09 -26.15
CA GLN A 241 -1.81 7.01 -25.66
C GLN A 241 -2.93 7.09 -26.69
N LYS A 242 -4.16 6.80 -26.30
CA LYS A 242 -5.34 6.81 -27.14
C LYS A 242 -6.49 7.52 -26.45
N LYS A 243 -7.21 8.40 -27.15
CA LYS A 243 -8.46 8.96 -26.66
C LYS A 243 -9.56 7.90 -26.81
N MET A 244 -10.26 7.61 -25.72
CA MET A 244 -11.37 6.67 -25.69
C MET A 244 -12.46 7.18 -24.75
N THR A 245 -13.70 6.86 -25.09
CA THR A 245 -14.82 7.04 -24.15
C THR A 245 -14.73 6.00 -23.06
N GLN A 246 -14.68 6.44 -21.80
CA GLN A 246 -14.50 5.58 -20.63
C GLN A 246 -15.49 5.97 -19.55
N TRP A 247 -15.96 4.99 -18.78
CA TRP A 247 -16.56 5.29 -17.47
C TRP A 247 -15.45 5.82 -16.55
N GLN A 248 -15.82 6.83 -15.77
CA GLN A 248 -14.92 7.49 -14.84
C GLN A 248 -15.65 7.74 -13.52
N LEU A 249 -14.90 7.78 -12.41
CA LEU A 249 -15.41 8.20 -11.10
C LEU A 249 -14.81 9.54 -10.72
N ARG A 250 -15.66 10.49 -10.31
CA ARG A 250 -15.30 11.87 -9.94
C ARG A 250 -14.66 11.94 -8.55
N VAL A 251 -13.55 11.23 -8.37
CA VAL A 251 -12.76 11.20 -7.14
C VAL A 251 -12.22 12.58 -6.80
N SER A 252 -11.92 13.39 -7.82
CA SER A 252 -11.43 14.76 -7.67
C SER A 252 -12.38 15.67 -6.87
N ALA A 253 -13.70 15.41 -6.92
CA ALA A 253 -14.67 16.15 -6.13
C ALA A 253 -14.47 15.99 -4.61
N TYR A 254 -13.88 14.88 -4.19
CA TYR A 254 -13.58 14.57 -2.80
C TYR A 254 -12.17 14.98 -2.35
N ALA A 255 -11.36 15.56 -3.23
CA ALA A 255 -9.95 15.85 -2.98
C ALA A 255 -9.72 16.66 -1.69
N GLY A 256 -10.52 17.68 -1.44
CA GLY A 256 -10.45 18.50 -0.22
C GLY A 256 -10.68 17.67 1.03
N ARG A 257 -11.77 16.92 1.08
CA ARG A 257 -12.13 16.05 2.22
C ARG A 257 -11.13 14.91 2.42
N LEU A 258 -10.67 14.30 1.33
CA LEU A 258 -9.62 13.27 1.40
C LEU A 258 -8.33 13.81 2.01
N LEU A 259 -7.99 15.08 1.77
CA LEU A 259 -6.81 15.70 2.33
C LEU A 259 -7.00 16.11 3.80
N GLU A 260 -8.11 16.77 4.11
CA GLU A 260 -8.39 17.29 5.45
C GLU A 260 -8.57 16.18 6.49
N ASP A 261 -9.27 15.12 6.14
CA ASP A 261 -9.57 14.02 7.06
C ASP A 261 -8.36 13.12 7.36
N LEU A 262 -7.24 13.27 6.63
CA LEU A 262 -5.97 12.59 6.96
C LEU A 262 -5.48 12.91 8.38
N GLU A 263 -5.74 14.12 8.87
CA GLU A 263 -5.28 14.54 10.20
C GLU A 263 -5.94 13.74 11.33
N ASN A 264 -7.13 13.19 11.09
CA ASN A 264 -7.89 12.41 12.07
C ASN A 264 -7.52 10.92 12.11
N LEU A 265 -6.62 10.47 11.22
CA LEU A 265 -6.23 9.06 11.08
C LEU A 265 -4.95 8.76 11.87
N ASP A 266 -4.94 7.60 12.54
CA ASP A 266 -3.74 7.07 13.21
C ASP A 266 -2.87 6.29 12.18
N TRP A 267 -2.35 7.06 11.23
CA TRP A 267 -1.46 6.58 10.17
C TRP A 267 -0.08 7.22 10.33
N THR A 268 0.96 6.56 9.82
CA THR A 268 2.31 7.14 9.83
C THR A 268 2.38 8.41 8.98
N ASP A 269 3.24 9.36 9.38
CA ASP A 269 3.45 10.61 8.63
C ASP A 269 3.89 10.33 7.18
N SER A 270 4.74 9.34 6.98
CA SER A 270 5.19 8.91 5.65
C SER A 270 4.02 8.51 4.74
N LEU A 271 3.06 7.74 5.27
CA LEU A 271 1.87 7.33 4.51
C LEU A 271 0.94 8.51 4.23
N LYS A 272 0.71 9.37 5.22
CA LYS A 272 -0.06 10.61 5.04
C LYS A 272 0.58 11.51 3.99
N ASP A 273 1.91 11.66 3.99
CA ASP A 273 2.64 12.46 3.01
C ASP A 273 2.55 11.87 1.60
N MET A 274 2.57 10.56 1.45
CA MET A 274 2.32 9.92 0.15
C MET A 274 0.94 10.31 -0.39
N GLN A 275 -0.10 10.27 0.44
CA GLN A 275 -1.44 10.70 0.03
C GLN A 275 -1.53 12.20 -0.20
N ARG A 276 -0.96 13.04 0.67
CA ARG A 276 -0.90 14.50 0.48
C ARG A 276 -0.26 14.87 -0.86
N ASN A 277 0.86 14.23 -1.17
CA ASN A 277 1.58 14.45 -2.43
C ASN A 277 0.79 13.96 -3.65
N TRP A 278 0.07 12.85 -3.52
CA TRP A 278 -0.76 12.31 -4.60
C TRP A 278 -1.99 13.19 -4.86
N ILE A 279 -2.67 13.63 -3.82
CA ILE A 279 -3.79 14.57 -3.91
C ILE A 279 -3.32 15.92 -4.43
N GLY A 280 -2.16 16.38 -3.98
CA GLY A 280 -1.41 17.51 -4.54
C GLY A 280 -2.20 18.81 -4.56
N LYS A 281 -2.66 19.27 -3.39
CA LYS A 281 -3.32 20.58 -3.25
C LYS A 281 -2.37 21.72 -3.58
N SER A 282 -2.77 22.59 -4.48
CA SER A 282 -2.08 23.82 -4.80
C SER A 282 -3.04 25.01 -4.77
N GLN A 283 -2.58 26.11 -4.19
CA GLN A 283 -3.31 27.37 -4.16
C GLN A 283 -2.60 28.36 -5.10
N GLY A 284 -3.36 29.06 -5.91
CA GLY A 284 -2.81 30.00 -6.87
C GLY A 284 -3.89 30.86 -7.52
N ALA A 285 -3.64 31.27 -8.75
CA ALA A 285 -4.57 32.01 -9.58
C ALA A 285 -4.72 31.38 -10.96
N GLU A 286 -5.95 31.33 -11.44
CA GLU A 286 -6.21 31.28 -12.89
C GLU A 286 -6.03 32.65 -13.45
N MET A 287 -5.30 32.78 -14.58
CA MET A 287 -5.04 34.02 -15.26
C MET A 287 -5.33 33.90 -16.75
N ILE A 288 -5.89 34.93 -17.34
CA ILE A 288 -6.26 34.95 -18.75
C ILE A 288 -5.16 35.67 -19.55
N PHE A 289 -4.59 34.95 -20.51
CA PHE A 289 -3.66 35.47 -21.50
C PHE A 289 -4.38 35.60 -22.85
N LYS A 290 -4.33 36.75 -23.47
CA LYS A 290 -4.80 36.87 -24.83
C LYS A 290 -3.78 36.27 -25.77
N VAL A 291 -4.19 35.32 -26.62
CA VAL A 291 -3.30 34.60 -27.56
C VAL A 291 -3.79 34.83 -28.99
N SER A 292 -2.87 34.94 -29.91
CA SER A 292 -3.19 35.15 -31.33
C SER A 292 -2.33 34.28 -32.23
N ASN A 293 -2.97 33.64 -33.23
CA ASN A 293 -2.31 32.90 -34.30
C ASN A 293 -2.05 33.79 -35.56
N GLY A 294 -2.28 35.11 -35.43
CA GLY A 294 -2.15 36.05 -36.52
C GLY A 294 -3.45 36.34 -37.32
N THR A 295 -4.45 35.47 -37.18
CA THR A 295 -5.77 35.62 -37.82
C THR A 295 -6.90 35.70 -36.80
N GLU A 296 -6.80 35.03 -35.71
CA GLU A 296 -7.79 34.95 -34.64
C GLU A 296 -7.15 35.22 -33.29
N GLU A 297 -7.93 35.79 -32.37
CA GLU A 297 -7.55 35.99 -30.96
C GLU A 297 -8.42 35.16 -30.05
N TYR A 298 -7.81 34.60 -28.98
CA TYR A 298 -8.48 33.79 -27.99
C TYR A 298 -8.08 34.20 -26.57
N ASP A 299 -8.96 33.98 -25.63
CA ASP A 299 -8.66 34.07 -24.18
C ASP A 299 -8.23 32.71 -23.68
N MET A 300 -6.94 32.53 -23.39
CA MET A 300 -6.33 31.32 -22.89
C MET A 300 -6.13 31.44 -21.38
N THR A 301 -6.80 30.58 -20.61
CA THR A 301 -6.65 30.54 -19.16
C THR A 301 -5.50 29.63 -18.78
N ILE A 302 -4.60 30.10 -17.90
CA ILE A 302 -3.56 29.28 -17.24
C ILE A 302 -3.78 29.28 -15.75
N PHE A 303 -3.23 28.26 -15.08
CA PHE A 303 -3.14 28.19 -13.62
C PHE A 303 -1.68 28.31 -13.18
N THR A 304 -1.43 29.17 -12.17
CA THR A 304 -0.10 29.31 -11.56
C THR A 304 -0.18 29.40 -10.04
N THR A 305 0.75 28.73 -9.36
CA THR A 305 0.99 28.89 -7.91
C THR A 305 1.95 30.07 -7.61
N ARG A 306 2.56 30.64 -8.65
CA ARG A 306 3.55 31.71 -8.59
C ARG A 306 3.07 32.96 -9.35
N ALA A 307 1.90 33.47 -8.94
CA ALA A 307 1.37 34.70 -9.51
C ALA A 307 2.31 35.94 -9.34
N ASP A 308 3.18 35.88 -8.31
CA ASP A 308 4.25 36.86 -8.09
C ASP A 308 5.26 36.95 -9.25
N THR A 309 5.44 35.86 -10.00
CA THR A 309 6.47 35.79 -11.06
C THR A 309 5.96 36.16 -12.46
N VAL A 310 4.72 36.62 -12.59
CA VAL A 310 4.12 36.92 -13.91
C VAL A 310 4.90 37.97 -14.70
N PHE A 311 5.58 38.88 -14.03
CA PHE A 311 6.42 39.90 -14.69
C PHE A 311 7.67 39.32 -15.38
N GLY A 312 8.07 38.09 -15.04
CA GLY A 312 9.20 37.38 -15.61
C GLY A 312 8.83 36.34 -16.67
N VAL A 313 7.56 36.34 -17.12
CA VAL A 313 7.10 35.46 -18.19
C VAL A 313 7.74 35.83 -19.51
N THR A 314 8.48 34.94 -20.13
CA THR A 314 9.18 35.16 -21.40
C THR A 314 8.68 34.24 -22.51
N PHE A 315 7.92 33.21 -22.20
CA PHE A 315 7.21 32.35 -23.16
C PHE A 315 6.04 31.62 -22.48
N MET A 316 5.19 31.02 -23.29
CA MET A 316 4.10 30.12 -22.85
C MET A 316 4.37 28.73 -23.39
N VAL A 317 3.87 27.71 -22.71
CA VAL A 317 4.03 26.32 -23.16
C VAL A 317 2.71 25.55 -23.05
N LEU A 318 2.38 24.86 -24.13
CA LEU A 318 1.23 23.95 -24.23
C LEU A 318 1.68 22.51 -24.05
N ALA A 319 0.83 21.73 -23.38
CA ALA A 319 0.95 20.28 -23.43
C ALA A 319 0.68 19.75 -24.85
N PRO A 320 1.37 18.70 -25.32
CA PRO A 320 1.15 18.14 -26.66
C PRO A 320 -0.29 17.70 -26.93
N GLU A 321 -1.02 17.30 -25.89
CA GLU A 321 -2.40 16.81 -25.95
C GLU A 321 -3.45 17.93 -25.81
N SER A 322 -3.01 19.19 -25.57
CA SER A 322 -3.91 20.31 -25.37
C SER A 322 -4.69 20.64 -26.64
N GLU A 323 -5.98 20.95 -26.51
CA GLU A 323 -6.82 21.42 -27.61
C GLU A 323 -6.33 22.75 -28.24
N TRP A 324 -5.54 23.50 -27.46
CA TRP A 324 -4.92 24.74 -27.93
C TRP A 324 -3.87 24.52 -29.02
N VAL A 325 -3.29 23.32 -29.11
CA VAL A 325 -2.27 22.99 -30.11
C VAL A 325 -2.81 23.17 -31.52
N GLU A 326 -4.01 22.69 -31.80
CA GLU A 326 -4.64 22.83 -33.12
C GLU A 326 -4.99 24.29 -33.43
N LYS A 327 -5.56 24.99 -32.44
CA LYS A 327 -5.99 26.41 -32.61
C LYS A 327 -4.81 27.37 -32.78
N LEU A 328 -3.67 27.09 -32.16
CA LEU A 328 -2.53 27.99 -32.08
C LEU A 328 -1.36 27.59 -33.01
N THR A 329 -1.45 26.46 -33.71
CA THR A 329 -0.44 26.06 -34.69
C THR A 329 -0.67 26.82 -36.00
N THR A 330 0.28 27.68 -36.38
CA THR A 330 0.19 28.40 -37.66
C THR A 330 0.48 27.47 -38.83
N PRO A 331 0.00 27.79 -40.05
CA PRO A 331 0.25 26.97 -41.25
C PRO A 331 1.74 26.70 -41.51
N GLU A 332 2.61 27.67 -41.21
CA GLU A 332 4.06 27.56 -41.41
C GLU A 332 4.72 26.57 -40.44
N GLN A 333 4.13 26.38 -39.25
CA GLN A 333 4.66 25.51 -38.21
C GLN A 333 4.00 24.11 -38.21
N LYS A 334 2.95 23.92 -39.00
CA LYS A 334 2.12 22.70 -38.96
C LYS A 334 2.93 21.40 -39.10
N ALA A 335 3.83 21.34 -40.08
CA ALA A 335 4.65 20.14 -40.31
C ALA A 335 5.58 19.81 -39.13
N ALA A 336 6.25 20.81 -38.56
CA ALA A 336 7.15 20.66 -37.42
C ALA A 336 6.39 20.25 -36.16
N VAL A 337 5.20 20.80 -35.95
CA VAL A 337 4.33 20.45 -34.82
C VAL A 337 3.82 19.00 -34.95
N GLU A 338 3.33 18.60 -36.12
CA GLU A 338 2.87 17.25 -36.37
C GLU A 338 3.98 16.20 -36.11
N GLU A 339 5.21 16.46 -36.58
CA GLU A 339 6.37 15.60 -36.31
C GLU A 339 6.67 15.48 -34.84
N TYR A 340 6.67 16.61 -34.11
CA TYR A 340 6.89 16.61 -32.66
C TYR A 340 5.82 15.84 -31.90
N LEU A 341 4.55 15.97 -32.25
CA LEU A 341 3.43 15.28 -31.63
C LEU A 341 3.55 13.75 -31.79
N GLN A 342 4.05 13.25 -32.94
CA GLN A 342 4.26 11.82 -33.15
C GLN A 342 5.33 11.23 -32.21
N VAL A 343 6.34 12.03 -31.87
CA VAL A 343 7.37 11.62 -30.90
C VAL A 343 6.82 11.67 -29.46
N ALA A 344 6.12 12.74 -29.11
CA ALA A 344 5.58 12.94 -27.77
C ALA A 344 4.54 11.87 -27.36
N LYS A 345 3.72 11.39 -28.31
CA LYS A 345 2.70 10.34 -28.07
C LYS A 345 3.27 9.01 -27.61
N LYS A 346 4.56 8.73 -27.83
CA LYS A 346 5.21 7.50 -27.45
C LYS A 346 5.60 7.43 -25.97
N LYS A 347 5.51 8.54 -25.22
CA LYS A 347 5.91 8.63 -23.84
C LYS A 347 4.68 8.71 -22.92
N THR A 348 4.71 7.97 -21.81
CA THR A 348 3.71 8.08 -20.75
C THR A 348 3.92 9.36 -19.93
N GLU A 349 2.86 9.84 -19.26
CA GLU A 349 2.98 10.99 -18.35
C GLU A 349 4.05 10.78 -17.27
N ARG A 350 4.14 9.57 -16.73
CA ARG A 350 5.14 9.22 -15.71
C ARG A 350 6.57 9.33 -16.21
N GLU A 351 6.82 8.86 -17.43
CA GLU A 351 8.15 9.02 -18.08
C GLU A 351 8.48 10.47 -18.30
N ARG A 352 7.51 11.27 -18.76
CA ARG A 352 7.66 12.72 -18.97
C ARG A 352 7.96 13.48 -17.67
N MET A 353 7.41 13.04 -16.54
CA MET A 353 7.69 13.61 -15.21
C MET A 353 9.08 13.26 -14.68
N THR A 354 9.61 12.10 -15.03
CA THR A 354 10.91 11.60 -14.53
C THR A 354 12.08 11.95 -15.44
N GLU A 355 11.86 12.14 -16.74
CA GLU A 355 12.90 12.41 -17.72
C GLU A 355 13.23 13.92 -17.82
N THR A 356 13.77 14.49 -16.75
CA THR A 356 14.09 15.93 -16.66
C THR A 356 15.36 16.35 -17.42
N LYS A 357 16.13 15.41 -17.95
CA LYS A 357 17.44 15.68 -18.57
C LYS A 357 17.40 16.00 -20.06
N LYS A 358 16.32 15.66 -20.76
CA LYS A 358 16.21 15.87 -22.22
C LYS A 358 15.18 16.96 -22.50
N VAL A 359 15.69 18.13 -22.91
CA VAL A 359 14.82 19.24 -23.32
C VAL A 359 14.37 19.04 -24.76
N SER A 360 13.04 19.15 -25.00
CA SER A 360 12.44 19.10 -26.34
C SER A 360 11.24 20.02 -26.42
N GLY A 361 10.95 20.51 -27.61
CA GLY A 361 9.80 21.39 -27.86
C GLY A 361 9.78 21.91 -29.29
N VAL A 362 8.63 22.45 -29.66
CA VAL A 362 8.42 23.08 -30.99
C VAL A 362 7.64 24.37 -30.84
N PHE A 363 8.01 25.36 -31.63
CA PHE A 363 7.31 26.66 -31.69
C PHE A 363 5.98 26.49 -32.44
N SER A 364 4.88 27.03 -31.89
CA SER A 364 3.55 26.94 -32.51
C SER A 364 3.34 27.96 -33.65
N GLY A 365 4.13 29.03 -33.69
CA GLY A 365 3.94 30.21 -34.57
C GLY A 365 3.09 31.32 -33.94
N SER A 366 2.44 31.06 -32.81
CA SER A 366 1.55 31.98 -32.10
C SER A 366 2.23 32.73 -30.96
N TYR A 367 1.60 33.86 -30.56
CA TYR A 367 2.07 34.68 -29.46
C TYR A 367 0.95 34.95 -28.45
N ALA A 368 1.33 35.05 -27.18
CA ALA A 368 0.46 35.45 -26.08
C ALA A 368 0.86 36.85 -25.59
N VAL A 369 -0.08 37.58 -25.03
CA VAL A 369 0.16 38.89 -24.38
C VAL A 369 0.15 38.72 -22.89
N ASN A 370 1.23 39.07 -22.21
CA ASN A 370 1.31 39.11 -20.77
C ASN A 370 0.32 40.15 -20.22
N PRO A 371 -0.66 39.76 -19.39
CA PRO A 371 -1.71 40.67 -18.94
C PRO A 371 -1.25 41.80 -18.01
N LEU A 372 -0.04 41.68 -17.42
CA LEU A 372 0.51 42.73 -16.52
C LEU A 372 1.55 43.62 -17.17
N THR A 373 2.31 43.11 -18.12
CA THR A 373 3.36 43.91 -18.81
C THR A 373 2.93 44.39 -20.18
N GLY A 374 1.98 43.72 -20.83
CA GLY A 374 1.58 43.99 -22.23
C GLY A 374 2.55 43.42 -23.26
N ASP A 375 3.61 42.71 -22.84
CA ASP A 375 4.61 42.13 -23.74
C ASP A 375 4.07 40.91 -24.49
N LYS A 376 4.47 40.80 -25.76
CA LYS A 376 4.20 39.62 -26.58
C LYS A 376 5.25 38.53 -26.32
N VAL A 377 4.81 37.33 -25.96
CA VAL A 377 5.67 36.17 -25.69
C VAL A 377 5.28 34.99 -26.60
N PRO A 378 6.27 34.22 -27.11
CA PRO A 378 5.98 33.09 -28.01
C PRO A 378 5.30 31.95 -27.29
N VAL A 379 4.44 31.21 -28.01
CA VAL A 379 3.76 30.01 -27.51
C VAL A 379 4.45 28.78 -28.09
N TRP A 380 4.97 27.95 -27.19
CA TRP A 380 5.66 26.70 -27.50
C TRP A 380 4.81 25.49 -27.16
N ILE A 381 5.15 24.33 -27.70
CA ILE A 381 4.57 23.02 -27.35
C ILE A 381 5.71 22.15 -26.83
N SER A 382 5.53 21.58 -25.63
CA SER A 382 6.55 20.72 -25.04
C SER A 382 5.99 19.66 -24.10
N GLU A 383 6.62 18.49 -24.12
CA GLU A 383 6.23 17.32 -23.34
C GLU A 383 6.43 17.47 -21.82
N TYR A 384 7.17 18.49 -21.34
CA TYR A 384 7.31 18.71 -19.90
C TYR A 384 6.07 19.34 -19.24
N VAL A 385 5.11 19.80 -20.05
CA VAL A 385 3.79 20.26 -19.60
C VAL A 385 2.77 19.13 -19.77
N LEU A 386 1.96 18.91 -18.74
CA LEU A 386 0.95 17.86 -18.72
C LEU A 386 -0.44 18.44 -18.94
N ALA A 387 -1.22 17.87 -19.85
CA ALA A 387 -2.57 18.33 -20.17
C ALA A 387 -3.54 18.24 -18.98
N GLY A 388 -3.36 17.27 -18.11
CA GLY A 388 -4.23 17.06 -16.96
C GLY A 388 -3.87 17.86 -15.71
N TYR A 389 -2.84 18.70 -15.73
CA TYR A 389 -2.52 19.61 -14.64
C TYR A 389 -2.82 21.06 -15.03
N GLY A 390 -3.76 21.68 -14.30
CA GLY A 390 -4.25 23.02 -14.63
C GLY A 390 -5.10 23.03 -15.91
N THR A 391 -4.73 23.86 -16.86
CA THR A 391 -5.44 24.06 -18.13
C THR A 391 -4.73 23.42 -19.33
N GLY A 392 -3.65 22.66 -19.09
CA GLY A 392 -2.78 22.14 -20.18
C GLY A 392 -1.94 23.22 -20.87
N ALA A 393 -1.91 24.42 -20.31
CA ALA A 393 -1.07 25.55 -20.73
C ALA A 393 -0.42 26.17 -19.49
N ILE A 394 0.85 26.58 -19.61
CA ILE A 394 1.58 27.27 -18.54
C ILE A 394 2.21 28.57 -19.03
N MET A 395 2.34 29.53 -18.13
CA MET A 395 3.28 30.62 -18.27
C MET A 395 4.66 30.14 -17.83
N ALA A 396 5.70 30.43 -18.58
CA ALA A 396 7.07 30.02 -18.28
C ALA A 396 7.90 31.18 -17.74
N VAL A 397 8.55 30.94 -16.60
CA VAL A 397 9.38 31.91 -15.89
C VAL A 397 10.78 31.35 -15.68
N PRO A 398 11.66 31.40 -16.66
CA PRO A 398 12.95 30.72 -16.63
C PRO A 398 13.89 31.19 -15.51
N ALA A 399 13.75 32.38 -14.99
CA ALA A 399 14.56 32.82 -13.86
C ALA A 399 14.25 32.09 -12.55
N HIS A 400 13.05 31.50 -12.40
CA HIS A 400 12.52 30.99 -11.13
C HIS A 400 11.87 29.61 -11.23
N ASP A 401 12.07 28.90 -12.34
CA ASP A 401 11.73 27.49 -12.52
C ASP A 401 12.82 26.78 -13.34
N SER A 402 13.39 25.71 -12.80
CA SER A 402 14.53 25.02 -13.41
C SER A 402 14.21 24.35 -14.75
N ARG A 403 12.95 23.92 -14.97
CA ARG A 403 12.52 23.33 -16.24
C ARG A 403 12.39 24.41 -17.31
N ASP A 404 11.76 25.52 -16.95
CA ASP A 404 11.63 26.69 -17.82
C ASP A 404 13.02 27.26 -18.16
N TYR A 405 13.94 27.26 -17.18
CA TYR A 405 15.32 27.70 -17.38
C TYR A 405 16.05 26.83 -18.41
N ALA A 406 15.99 25.52 -18.23
CA ALA A 406 16.58 24.55 -19.16
C ALA A 406 16.02 24.73 -20.59
N PHE A 407 14.71 24.91 -20.70
CA PHE A 407 14.03 25.18 -21.98
C PHE A 407 14.48 26.48 -22.60
N ALA A 408 14.50 27.59 -21.84
CA ALA A 408 14.90 28.89 -22.30
C ALA A 408 16.36 28.91 -22.78
N ARG A 409 17.27 28.26 -22.07
CA ARG A 409 18.68 28.10 -22.46
C ARG A 409 18.83 27.30 -23.77
N HIS A 410 18.08 26.22 -23.90
CA HIS A 410 18.11 25.36 -25.08
C HIS A 410 17.63 26.08 -26.35
N PHE A 411 16.55 26.86 -26.23
CA PHE A 411 15.94 27.58 -27.35
C PHE A 411 16.34 29.09 -27.43
N ASN A 412 17.31 29.50 -26.63
CA ASN A 412 17.83 30.84 -26.55
C ASN A 412 16.75 31.93 -26.31
N LEU A 413 15.86 31.66 -25.34
CA LEU A 413 14.80 32.56 -24.90
C LEU A 413 15.28 33.45 -23.74
N PRO A 414 14.69 34.65 -23.54
CA PRO A 414 15.06 35.54 -22.47
C PRO A 414 14.85 34.99 -21.07
N VAL A 415 15.71 35.41 -20.13
CA VAL A 415 15.62 35.08 -18.70
C VAL A 415 15.63 36.39 -17.92
N ILE A 416 14.54 36.68 -17.20
CA ILE A 416 14.34 37.95 -16.46
C ILE A 416 14.32 37.65 -14.96
N PRO A 417 15.36 38.02 -14.18
CA PRO A 417 15.36 37.82 -12.74
C PRO A 417 14.38 38.73 -12.01
N LEU A 418 13.66 38.19 -11.02
CA LEU A 418 12.63 38.91 -10.26
C LEU A 418 12.94 39.06 -8.77
N ILE A 419 14.07 38.53 -8.34
CA ILE A 419 14.53 38.59 -6.95
C ILE A 419 15.83 39.39 -6.88
N GLU A 420 15.93 40.35 -5.96
CA GLU A 420 17.12 41.16 -5.76
C GLU A 420 18.35 40.32 -5.48
N GLY A 421 19.42 40.54 -6.22
CA GLY A 421 20.72 39.92 -6.02
C GLY A 421 20.80 38.42 -6.39
N CYS A 422 19.77 37.82 -6.98
CA CYS A 422 19.84 36.46 -7.48
C CYS A 422 20.69 36.38 -8.76
N ASP A 423 21.57 35.40 -8.84
CA ASP A 423 22.36 35.12 -10.06
C ASP A 423 21.69 34.01 -10.86
N VAL A 424 21.21 34.32 -12.04
CA VAL A 424 20.55 33.42 -12.99
C VAL A 424 21.40 33.14 -14.23
N SER A 425 22.71 33.38 -14.17
CA SER A 425 23.62 33.17 -15.30
C SER A 425 23.83 31.70 -15.63
N GLU A 426 23.93 30.83 -14.61
CA GLU A 426 24.24 29.40 -14.76
C GLU A 426 23.04 28.49 -14.40
N SER A 427 22.14 28.96 -13.55
CA SER A 427 20.95 28.21 -13.11
C SER A 427 19.80 29.12 -12.70
N SER A 428 18.58 28.57 -12.62
CA SER A 428 17.43 29.31 -12.07
C SER A 428 17.55 29.50 -10.55
N PHE A 429 16.84 30.47 -10.03
CA PHE A 429 16.65 30.70 -8.60
C PHE A 429 15.23 30.25 -8.19
N ASP A 430 15.06 28.99 -7.86
CA ASP A 430 13.75 28.37 -7.61
C ASP A 430 13.23 28.61 -6.19
N ALA A 431 14.05 29.13 -5.28
CA ALA A 431 13.67 29.40 -3.90
C ALA A 431 12.53 30.44 -3.83
N LYS A 432 11.54 30.18 -2.97
CA LYS A 432 10.39 31.08 -2.74
C LYS A 432 10.71 32.09 -1.64
N GLU A 433 11.86 32.76 -1.75
CA GLU A 433 12.36 33.69 -0.77
C GLU A 433 13.09 34.88 -1.45
N GLY A 434 13.28 35.92 -0.71
CA GLY A 434 13.94 37.14 -1.18
C GLY A 434 12.96 38.32 -1.43
N ILE A 435 13.51 39.43 -1.90
CA ILE A 435 12.77 40.67 -2.18
C ILE A 435 12.53 40.79 -3.67
N MET A 436 11.30 41.13 -4.05
CA MET A 436 10.90 41.27 -5.46
C MET A 436 11.54 42.51 -6.11
N CYS A 437 12.03 42.30 -7.32
CA CYS A 437 12.47 43.35 -8.23
C CYS A 437 11.93 43.11 -9.65
N ASN A 438 12.03 44.07 -10.56
CA ASN A 438 11.52 44.00 -11.95
C ASN A 438 10.04 43.55 -12.04
N SER A 439 9.25 43.81 -11.01
CA SER A 439 7.90 43.25 -10.81
C SER A 439 6.84 44.33 -10.54
N GLY A 440 7.02 45.53 -11.06
CA GLY A 440 6.02 46.59 -10.96
C GLY A 440 5.57 46.86 -9.51
N PHE A 441 4.28 46.74 -9.25
CA PHE A 441 3.69 46.97 -7.93
C PHE A 441 4.12 45.98 -6.84
N LEU A 442 4.77 44.89 -7.21
CA LEU A 442 5.31 43.89 -6.26
C LEU A 442 6.74 44.22 -5.81
N ASN A 443 7.42 45.17 -6.41
CA ASN A 443 8.79 45.57 -6.07
C ASN A 443 8.91 45.96 -4.59
N GLY A 444 9.92 45.42 -3.90
CA GLY A 444 10.19 45.66 -2.48
C GLY A 444 9.41 44.77 -1.52
N LEU A 445 8.45 43.96 -2.00
CA LEU A 445 7.77 42.95 -1.17
C LEU A 445 8.63 41.67 -1.08
N THR A 446 8.52 40.95 0.01
CA THR A 446 9.04 39.59 0.08
C THR A 446 8.20 38.66 -0.82
N VAL A 447 8.76 37.56 -1.31
CA VAL A 447 8.02 36.59 -2.12
C VAL A 447 6.75 36.13 -1.42
N LYS A 448 6.81 35.96 -0.10
CA LYS A 448 5.66 35.54 0.72
C LYS A 448 4.51 36.56 0.71
N GLU A 449 4.84 37.84 0.67
CA GLU A 449 3.86 38.93 0.58
C GLU A 449 3.41 39.18 -0.88
N ALA A 450 4.31 38.98 -1.83
CA ALA A 450 4.04 39.19 -3.24
C ALA A 450 3.02 38.19 -3.85
N ILE A 451 3.05 36.93 -3.43
CA ILE A 451 2.12 35.93 -3.95
C ILE A 451 0.65 36.31 -3.69
N PRO A 452 0.21 36.54 -2.43
CA PRO A 452 -1.17 36.96 -2.19
C PRO A 452 -1.50 38.32 -2.82
N ALA A 453 -0.56 39.27 -2.81
CA ALA A 453 -0.76 40.61 -3.43
C ALA A 453 -0.99 40.49 -4.95
N ALA A 454 -0.27 39.63 -5.65
CA ALA A 454 -0.44 39.36 -7.06
C ALA A 454 -1.81 38.71 -7.34
N ILE A 455 -2.23 37.74 -6.53
CA ILE A 455 -3.53 37.07 -6.66
C ILE A 455 -4.67 38.09 -6.46
N ASP A 456 -4.60 38.91 -5.40
CA ASP A 456 -5.59 39.96 -5.14
C ASP A 456 -5.68 40.97 -6.27
N TYR A 457 -4.53 41.34 -6.87
CA TYR A 457 -4.48 42.23 -8.03
C TYR A 457 -5.16 41.59 -9.26
N VAL A 458 -4.91 40.30 -9.51
CA VAL A 458 -5.51 39.56 -10.63
C VAL A 458 -7.03 39.52 -10.52
N GLU A 459 -7.57 39.24 -9.31
CA GLU A 459 -9.01 39.24 -9.04
C GLU A 459 -9.61 40.67 -9.22
N LYS A 460 -9.02 41.63 -8.55
CA LYS A 460 -9.53 43.01 -8.56
C LYS A 460 -9.60 43.64 -9.96
N ASN A 461 -8.67 43.28 -10.86
CA ASN A 461 -8.60 43.82 -12.20
C ASN A 461 -9.26 42.93 -13.27
N GLY A 462 -9.95 41.86 -12.88
CA GLY A 462 -10.65 40.97 -13.82
C GLY A 462 -9.72 40.20 -14.76
N ILE A 463 -8.46 40.04 -14.40
CA ILE A 463 -7.45 39.31 -15.19
C ILE A 463 -7.63 37.80 -14.97
N GLY A 464 -8.24 37.42 -13.84
CA GLY A 464 -8.46 36.04 -13.47
C GLY A 464 -9.08 35.94 -12.10
N ARG A 465 -8.88 34.82 -11.44
CA ARG A 465 -9.46 34.51 -10.11
C ARG A 465 -8.52 33.65 -9.26
N ARG A 466 -8.65 33.73 -7.96
CA ARG A 466 -8.05 32.82 -7.00
C ARG A 466 -8.61 31.41 -7.23
N LYS A 467 -7.75 30.40 -7.19
CA LYS A 467 -8.18 29.01 -7.35
C LYS A 467 -7.35 28.06 -6.50
N VAL A 468 -8.03 27.10 -5.92
CA VAL A 468 -7.43 25.88 -5.36
C VAL A 468 -7.52 24.80 -6.42
N ASN A 469 -6.42 24.17 -6.72
CA ASN A 469 -6.33 23.08 -7.67
C ASN A 469 -5.74 21.84 -7.02
N TYR A 470 -6.10 20.67 -7.52
CA TYR A 470 -5.61 19.39 -7.06
C TYR A 470 -4.98 18.61 -8.21
N ARG A 471 -3.91 17.85 -7.92
CA ARG A 471 -3.30 16.95 -8.88
C ARG A 471 -4.13 15.67 -9.06
N LEU A 472 -4.86 15.26 -8.02
CA LEU A 472 -5.74 14.11 -8.05
C LEU A 472 -6.74 14.24 -9.19
N ARG A 473 -6.83 13.20 -10.01
CA ARG A 473 -7.72 13.11 -11.16
C ARG A 473 -8.82 12.10 -10.92
N ASP A 474 -9.86 12.22 -11.75
CA ASP A 474 -10.92 11.22 -11.79
C ASP A 474 -10.37 9.85 -12.19
N ALA A 475 -10.91 8.82 -11.60
CA ALA A 475 -10.46 7.46 -11.86
C ALA A 475 -11.06 6.93 -13.17
N ILE A 476 -10.21 6.48 -14.08
CA ILE A 476 -10.64 5.75 -15.29
C ILE A 476 -11.14 4.38 -14.83
N PHE A 477 -12.43 4.11 -15.06
CA PHE A 477 -13.14 3.00 -14.45
C PHE A 477 -13.57 1.90 -15.43
N SER A 478 -13.33 2.06 -16.73
CA SER A 478 -13.60 1.03 -17.75
C SER A 478 -12.37 0.20 -18.08
N ARG A 479 -12.57 -1.10 -18.27
CA ARG A 479 -11.58 -2.03 -18.83
C ARG A 479 -12.20 -2.85 -19.95
N GLN A 480 -11.47 -3.05 -21.03
CA GLN A 480 -11.86 -3.85 -22.17
C GLN A 480 -11.48 -5.32 -21.95
N ARG A 481 -12.02 -5.88 -20.85
CA ARG A 481 -11.71 -7.23 -20.36
C ARG A 481 -13.00 -8.03 -20.21
N TYR A 482 -12.86 -9.36 -20.19
CA TYR A 482 -13.93 -10.28 -19.82
C TYR A 482 -13.99 -10.47 -18.29
N TRP A 483 -12.82 -10.75 -17.66
CA TRP A 483 -12.74 -11.11 -16.26
C TRP A 483 -12.68 -9.88 -15.33
N GLY A 484 -13.86 -9.34 -15.07
CA GLY A 484 -14.12 -8.18 -14.25
C GLY A 484 -15.60 -8.00 -14.03
N GLU A 485 -16.00 -7.14 -13.11
CA GLU A 485 -17.42 -6.84 -12.86
C GLU A 485 -18.05 -6.17 -14.09
N PRO A 486 -19.12 -6.74 -14.68
CA PRO A 486 -19.84 -6.08 -15.76
C PRO A 486 -20.58 -4.85 -15.24
N PHE A 487 -20.61 -3.79 -16.06
CA PHE A 487 -21.37 -2.58 -15.73
C PHE A 487 -22.88 -2.84 -15.80
N PRO A 488 -23.66 -2.48 -14.77
CA PRO A 488 -25.10 -2.65 -14.73
C PRO A 488 -25.83 -1.54 -15.50
N MET A 489 -25.37 -1.29 -16.73
CA MET A 489 -25.82 -0.19 -17.59
C MET A 489 -26.18 -0.71 -18.98
N TYR A 490 -27.28 -0.20 -19.52
CA TYR A 490 -27.67 -0.44 -20.91
C TYR A 490 -27.99 0.88 -21.61
N PHE A 491 -28.06 0.86 -22.93
CA PHE A 491 -28.23 2.07 -23.74
C PHE A 491 -29.59 2.03 -24.43
N LYS A 492 -30.52 2.77 -23.85
CA LYS A 492 -31.87 2.94 -24.43
C LYS A 492 -31.92 4.18 -25.31
N ASP A 493 -32.04 4.00 -26.59
CA ASP A 493 -32.04 5.10 -27.57
C ASP A 493 -30.81 6.03 -27.45
N GLY A 494 -29.67 5.44 -27.16
CA GLY A 494 -28.39 6.17 -26.95
C GLY A 494 -28.27 6.86 -25.60
N ILE A 495 -29.19 6.63 -24.66
CA ILE A 495 -29.16 7.15 -23.29
C ILE A 495 -28.70 6.04 -22.36
N ALA A 496 -27.58 6.30 -21.64
CA ALA A 496 -27.09 5.39 -20.58
C ALA A 496 -28.16 5.28 -19.48
N THR A 497 -28.61 4.06 -19.24
CA THR A 497 -29.70 3.77 -18.31
C THR A 497 -29.25 2.71 -17.31
N PRO A 498 -29.36 2.94 -15.99
CA PRO A 498 -28.97 1.96 -14.98
C PRO A 498 -30.01 0.85 -14.88
N MET A 499 -29.57 -0.36 -14.55
CA MET A 499 -30.44 -1.46 -14.17
C MET A 499 -31.06 -1.21 -12.79
N SER A 500 -32.24 -1.80 -12.55
CA SER A 500 -32.86 -1.79 -11.24
C SER A 500 -32.22 -2.84 -10.31
N LEU A 501 -32.37 -2.66 -9.00
CA LEU A 501 -31.74 -3.54 -8.00
C LEU A 501 -32.20 -5.01 -8.13
N ASP A 502 -33.44 -5.25 -8.53
CA ASP A 502 -34.01 -6.59 -8.78
C ASP A 502 -33.41 -7.28 -10.03
N GLN A 503 -32.75 -6.54 -10.91
CA GLN A 503 -32.02 -7.06 -12.07
C GLN A 503 -30.56 -7.41 -11.75
N LEU A 504 -30.10 -7.09 -10.54
CA LEU A 504 -28.74 -7.41 -10.10
C LEU A 504 -28.69 -8.74 -9.33
N PRO A 505 -27.60 -9.51 -9.42
CA PRO A 505 -26.39 -9.21 -10.18
C PRO A 505 -26.56 -9.42 -11.69
N LEU A 506 -25.93 -8.53 -12.48
CA LEU A 506 -25.70 -8.80 -13.89
C LEU A 506 -24.48 -9.71 -13.98
N GLU A 507 -24.70 -10.98 -14.30
CA GLU A 507 -23.62 -11.97 -14.37
C GLU A 507 -22.86 -11.93 -15.69
N LEU A 508 -21.57 -12.34 -15.67
CA LEU A 508 -20.77 -12.47 -16.88
C LEU A 508 -21.35 -13.53 -17.80
N PRO A 509 -21.51 -13.22 -19.11
CA PRO A 509 -22.06 -14.17 -20.09
C PRO A 509 -20.99 -15.17 -20.53
N GLU A 510 -21.44 -16.28 -21.10
CA GLU A 510 -20.57 -17.19 -21.85
C GLU A 510 -20.09 -16.55 -23.15
N VAL A 511 -18.82 -16.71 -23.45
CA VAL A 511 -18.18 -16.23 -24.69
C VAL A 511 -17.33 -17.34 -25.31
N ASP A 512 -17.16 -17.30 -26.63
CA ASP A 512 -16.33 -18.27 -27.36
C ASP A 512 -14.82 -18.09 -27.13
N LYS A 513 -14.40 -16.85 -26.91
CA LYS A 513 -13.01 -16.45 -26.65
C LYS A 513 -12.94 -15.25 -25.71
N PHE A 514 -11.87 -15.17 -24.93
CA PHE A 514 -11.60 -14.04 -24.00
C PHE A 514 -10.79 -12.91 -24.66
N LEU A 515 -10.94 -12.77 -25.98
CA LEU A 515 -10.27 -11.77 -26.81
C LEU A 515 -11.30 -10.76 -27.35
N PRO A 516 -10.87 -9.55 -27.73
CA PRO A 516 -11.73 -8.60 -28.45
C PRO A 516 -12.38 -9.25 -29.70
N THR A 517 -13.48 -8.68 -30.14
CA THR A 517 -14.13 -9.09 -31.39
C THR A 517 -13.27 -8.74 -32.59
N GLU A 518 -13.58 -9.30 -33.75
CA GLU A 518 -12.91 -9.01 -35.02
C GLU A 518 -13.06 -7.54 -35.45
N THR A 519 -14.06 -6.84 -34.90
CA THR A 519 -14.31 -5.39 -35.09
C THR A 519 -13.67 -4.52 -34.03
N GLY A 520 -12.97 -5.12 -33.05
CA GLY A 520 -12.23 -4.40 -31.99
C GLY A 520 -13.08 -4.03 -30.76
N GLU A 521 -14.29 -4.56 -30.63
CA GLU A 521 -15.09 -4.43 -29.42
C GLU A 521 -14.53 -5.28 -28.28
N PRO A 522 -14.78 -4.91 -27.02
CA PRO A 522 -14.35 -5.72 -25.86
C PRO A 522 -14.87 -7.17 -25.91
N PRO A 523 -14.29 -8.12 -25.16
CA PRO A 523 -14.68 -9.53 -25.17
C PRO A 523 -16.17 -9.79 -24.92
N LEU A 524 -16.87 -8.95 -24.14
CA LEU A 524 -18.30 -9.08 -23.91
C LEU A 524 -19.14 -8.87 -25.20
N GLY A 525 -18.58 -8.20 -26.22
CA GLY A 525 -19.21 -8.07 -27.53
C GLY A 525 -19.35 -9.40 -28.29
N ARG A 526 -18.65 -10.47 -27.84
CA ARG A 526 -18.80 -11.84 -28.37
C ARG A 526 -20.01 -12.58 -27.84
N ALA A 527 -20.62 -12.07 -26.76
CA ALA A 527 -21.75 -12.74 -26.15
C ALA A 527 -23.01 -12.57 -27.01
N SER A 528 -23.68 -13.67 -27.30
CA SER A 528 -24.98 -13.64 -27.98
C SER A 528 -26.07 -13.20 -26.99
N GLY A 529 -26.92 -12.21 -27.40
CA GLY A 529 -28.02 -11.76 -26.56
C GLY A 529 -27.64 -10.90 -25.37
N TRP A 530 -26.47 -10.25 -25.40
CA TRP A 530 -26.04 -9.30 -24.37
C TRP A 530 -26.86 -7.99 -24.45
N THR A 531 -28.11 -8.12 -24.12
CA THR A 531 -29.14 -7.06 -24.20
C THR A 531 -30.14 -7.19 -23.05
N ILE A 532 -30.80 -6.09 -22.73
CA ILE A 532 -31.95 -6.03 -21.83
C ILE A 532 -33.11 -5.35 -22.57
N ASP A 533 -34.25 -6.01 -22.65
CA ASP A 533 -35.42 -5.54 -23.42
C ASP A 533 -35.08 -5.16 -24.88
N GLY A 534 -34.06 -5.80 -25.45
CA GLY A 534 -33.55 -5.51 -26.80
C GLY A 534 -32.54 -4.37 -26.88
N TYR A 535 -32.25 -3.66 -25.77
CA TYR A 535 -31.25 -2.63 -25.71
C TYR A 535 -29.87 -3.18 -25.33
N PRO A 536 -28.79 -2.70 -25.97
CA PRO A 536 -27.44 -3.19 -25.71
C PRO A 536 -26.94 -2.85 -24.30
N ILE A 537 -26.30 -3.81 -23.64
CA ILE A 537 -25.62 -3.63 -22.36
C ILE A 537 -24.19 -3.17 -22.63
N GLU A 538 -23.59 -2.42 -21.68
CA GLU A 538 -22.19 -1.99 -21.70
C GLU A 538 -21.26 -3.20 -21.92
N LEU A 539 -20.26 -3.01 -22.77
CA LEU A 539 -19.31 -4.07 -23.15
C LEU A 539 -18.02 -4.08 -22.33
N SER A 540 -17.70 -2.98 -21.67
CA SER A 540 -16.54 -2.92 -20.77
C SER A 540 -16.85 -3.50 -19.39
N THR A 541 -15.80 -3.82 -18.62
CA THR A 541 -15.89 -4.24 -17.23
C THR A 541 -15.21 -3.23 -16.32
N MET A 542 -15.51 -3.30 -15.02
CA MET A 542 -14.88 -2.46 -14.01
C MET A 542 -13.42 -2.91 -13.77
N PRO A 543 -12.54 -2.03 -13.27
CA PRO A 543 -11.18 -2.38 -12.90
C PRO A 543 -11.15 -3.27 -11.64
N GLY A 544 -10.05 -4.01 -11.44
CA GLY A 544 -9.89 -4.88 -10.26
C GLY A 544 -10.08 -4.16 -8.92
N PHE A 545 -9.72 -2.87 -8.84
CA PHE A 545 -9.90 -2.11 -7.61
C PHE A 545 -11.37 -1.75 -7.27
N ALA A 546 -12.31 -2.01 -8.15
CA ALA A 546 -13.73 -1.77 -7.87
C ALA A 546 -14.24 -2.65 -6.74
N GLY A 547 -14.00 -3.96 -6.82
CA GLY A 547 -14.40 -4.92 -5.80
C GLY A 547 -13.67 -4.74 -4.46
N SER A 548 -12.40 -4.34 -4.50
CA SER A 548 -11.60 -4.14 -3.29
C SER A 548 -11.85 -2.81 -2.57
N SER A 549 -12.60 -1.88 -3.17
CA SER A 549 -12.80 -0.55 -2.56
C SER A 549 -13.72 -0.57 -1.34
N ALA A 550 -14.66 -1.50 -1.23
CA ALA A 550 -15.63 -1.57 -0.12
C ALA A 550 -15.72 -2.96 0.54
N TYR A 551 -14.75 -3.84 0.32
CA TYR A 551 -14.80 -5.22 0.82
C TYR A 551 -14.85 -5.30 2.35
N TYR A 552 -14.25 -4.38 3.07
CA TYR A 552 -14.30 -4.28 4.52
C TYR A 552 -15.73 -4.12 5.06
N LEU A 553 -16.62 -3.45 4.31
CA LEU A 553 -18.04 -3.34 4.66
C LEU A 553 -18.76 -4.68 4.47
N ARG A 554 -18.47 -5.37 3.37
CA ARG A 554 -19.10 -6.64 3.06
C ARG A 554 -18.73 -7.73 4.07
N TYR A 555 -17.53 -7.70 4.61
CA TYR A 555 -17.14 -8.61 5.70
C TYR A 555 -17.97 -8.47 6.97
N MET A 556 -18.53 -7.28 7.22
CA MET A 556 -19.40 -7.07 8.39
C MET A 556 -20.73 -7.85 8.28
N ASP A 557 -21.20 -8.08 7.05
CA ASP A 557 -22.50 -8.72 6.77
C ASP A 557 -22.50 -9.45 5.41
N PRO A 558 -21.66 -10.47 5.22
CA PRO A 558 -21.34 -11.02 3.90
C PRO A 558 -22.50 -11.80 3.25
N HIS A 559 -23.47 -12.24 4.03
CA HIS A 559 -24.61 -13.05 3.56
C HIS A 559 -25.90 -12.24 3.41
N ASN A 560 -25.87 -10.93 3.60
CA ASN A 560 -27.03 -10.07 3.44
C ASN A 560 -27.38 -9.93 1.96
N SER A 561 -28.59 -10.38 1.59
CA SER A 561 -29.10 -10.30 0.20
C SER A 561 -29.78 -8.97 -0.13
N GLU A 562 -30.14 -8.18 0.90
CA GLU A 562 -30.94 -6.98 0.77
C GLU A 562 -30.11 -5.68 0.78
N ALA A 563 -28.93 -5.71 1.40
CA ALA A 563 -28.04 -4.56 1.53
C ALA A 563 -26.57 -4.97 1.47
N LEU A 564 -25.69 -4.04 1.11
CA LEU A 564 -24.23 -4.21 1.19
C LEU A 564 -23.82 -4.59 2.62
N VAL A 565 -24.39 -3.90 3.58
CA VAL A 565 -24.21 -4.11 5.02
C VAL A 565 -25.49 -3.64 5.71
N SER A 566 -25.97 -4.38 6.72
CA SER A 566 -27.10 -3.95 7.54
C SER A 566 -26.71 -2.78 8.44
N GLN A 567 -27.67 -1.94 8.80
CA GLN A 567 -27.45 -0.86 9.74
C GLN A 567 -26.93 -1.37 11.10
N GLU A 568 -27.48 -2.49 11.60
CA GLU A 568 -27.02 -3.11 12.85
C GLU A 568 -25.55 -3.51 12.81
N ALA A 569 -25.12 -4.16 11.72
CA ALA A 569 -23.71 -4.57 11.56
C ALA A 569 -22.79 -3.37 11.39
N ASP A 570 -23.19 -2.38 10.59
CA ASP A 570 -22.40 -1.15 10.39
C ASP A 570 -22.25 -0.36 11.70
N GLU A 571 -23.33 -0.15 12.45
CA GLU A 571 -23.29 0.58 13.72
C GLU A 571 -22.50 -0.13 14.82
N TYR A 572 -22.43 -1.47 14.78
CA TYR A 572 -21.63 -2.25 15.73
C TYR A 572 -20.16 -2.31 15.35
N TRP A 573 -19.83 -2.73 14.11
CA TRP A 573 -18.44 -2.90 13.66
C TRP A 573 -17.78 -1.58 13.27
N ARG A 574 -18.54 -0.60 12.79
CA ARG A 574 -18.12 0.76 12.44
C ARG A 574 -16.96 0.79 11.43
N ASP A 575 -15.88 1.46 11.81
CA ASP A 575 -14.62 1.47 11.05
C ASP A 575 -13.73 0.28 11.40
N VAL A 576 -12.75 0.00 10.55
CA VAL A 576 -11.69 -0.96 10.83
C VAL A 576 -10.75 -0.36 11.87
N ASP A 577 -10.59 -1.02 13.02
CA ASP A 577 -9.74 -0.55 14.10
C ASP A 577 -8.26 -0.66 13.77
N LEU A 578 -7.86 -1.78 13.11
CA LEU A 578 -6.50 -2.02 12.66
C LEU A 578 -6.49 -2.63 11.26
N TYR A 579 -5.79 -1.97 10.34
CA TYR A 579 -5.58 -2.43 8.98
C TYR A 579 -4.09 -2.65 8.71
N ILE A 580 -3.70 -3.84 8.27
CA ILE A 580 -2.32 -4.21 7.95
C ILE A 580 -2.21 -4.56 6.47
N GLY A 581 -1.23 -3.96 5.78
CA GLY A 581 -1.01 -4.23 4.36
C GLY A 581 0.19 -3.48 3.76
N GLY A 582 0.48 -3.74 2.49
CA GLY A 582 1.63 -3.19 1.79
C GLY A 582 1.54 -1.70 1.48
N THR A 583 2.68 -1.01 1.49
CA THR A 583 2.77 0.43 1.17
C THR A 583 2.47 0.75 -0.29
N GLU A 584 2.56 -0.23 -1.19
CA GLU A 584 2.25 -0.08 -2.62
C GLU A 584 0.79 0.33 -2.88
N HIS A 585 -0.08 0.13 -1.89
CA HIS A 585 -1.50 0.47 -1.97
C HIS A 585 -1.83 1.88 -1.46
N ALA A 586 -0.83 2.64 -1.01
CA ALA A 586 -1.01 3.95 -0.36
C ALA A 586 -1.74 4.98 -1.23
N THR A 587 -1.46 5.03 -2.54
CA THR A 587 -2.01 6.00 -3.49
C THR A 587 -3.08 5.44 -4.43
N GLY A 588 -3.31 4.13 -4.38
CA GLY A 588 -4.34 3.46 -5.16
C GLY A 588 -5.51 3.03 -4.27
N HIS A 589 -5.48 1.77 -3.82
CA HIS A 589 -6.53 1.15 -3.02
C HIS A 589 -7.02 2.01 -1.84
N LEU A 590 -6.12 2.59 -1.04
CA LEU A 590 -6.51 3.37 0.14
C LEU A 590 -7.27 4.65 -0.23
N ILE A 591 -6.89 5.35 -1.30
CA ILE A 591 -7.62 6.53 -1.76
C ILE A 591 -9.00 6.12 -2.28
N TYR A 592 -9.11 5.05 -3.06
CA TYR A 592 -10.40 4.58 -3.58
C TYR A 592 -11.33 4.08 -2.46
N SER A 593 -10.81 3.35 -1.47
CA SER A 593 -11.61 2.93 -0.31
C SER A 593 -12.10 4.12 0.51
N ARG A 594 -11.27 5.13 0.74
CA ARG A 594 -11.65 6.36 1.44
C ARG A 594 -12.70 7.16 0.66
N PHE A 595 -12.53 7.29 -0.66
CA PHE A 595 -13.52 7.90 -1.55
C PHE A 595 -14.87 7.14 -1.49
N TRP A 596 -14.84 5.83 -1.65
CA TRP A 596 -16.03 4.98 -1.64
C TRP A 596 -16.80 5.09 -0.32
N ASN A 597 -16.07 5.04 0.79
CA ASN A 597 -16.65 5.17 2.12
C ASN A 597 -17.29 6.54 2.35
N LYS A 598 -16.60 7.63 1.96
CA LYS A 598 -17.15 8.99 2.06
C LYS A 598 -18.42 9.16 1.22
N PHE A 599 -18.42 8.58 0.03
CA PHE A 599 -19.59 8.59 -0.82
C PHE A 599 -20.79 7.87 -0.16
N LEU A 600 -20.58 6.68 0.37
CA LEU A 600 -21.63 5.93 1.07
C LEU A 600 -22.09 6.63 2.37
N PHE A 601 -21.16 7.27 3.05
CA PHE A 601 -21.44 8.09 4.23
C PHE A 601 -22.35 9.28 3.88
N ASP A 602 -22.07 9.97 2.79
CA ASP A 602 -22.85 11.12 2.33
C ASP A 602 -24.32 10.75 2.06
N LEU A 603 -24.55 9.55 1.56
CA LEU A 603 -25.90 9.02 1.28
C LEU A 603 -26.54 8.33 2.50
N GLY A 604 -25.84 8.24 3.63
CA GLY A 604 -26.36 7.66 4.87
C GLY A 604 -26.36 6.13 4.92
N TYR A 605 -25.59 5.45 4.06
CA TYR A 605 -25.49 3.99 4.04
C TYR A 605 -24.51 3.44 5.08
N VAL A 606 -23.54 4.24 5.52
CA VAL A 606 -22.56 3.88 6.55
C VAL A 606 -22.44 4.97 7.61
N CYS A 607 -22.09 4.60 8.84
CA CYS A 607 -22.07 5.51 9.98
C CYS A 607 -20.74 6.25 10.15
N GLU A 608 -19.66 5.79 9.53
CA GLU A 608 -18.33 6.40 9.65
C GLU A 608 -17.89 7.08 8.35
N ASN A 609 -17.23 8.24 8.47
CA ASN A 609 -16.71 9.01 7.35
C ASN A 609 -15.39 8.43 6.78
N GLU A 610 -14.60 7.73 7.60
CA GLU A 610 -13.35 7.08 7.22
C GLU A 610 -13.42 5.57 7.47
N PRO A 611 -12.86 4.74 6.56
CA PRO A 611 -12.98 3.30 6.69
C PRO A 611 -11.96 2.68 7.67
N PHE A 612 -10.77 3.26 7.83
CA PHE A 612 -9.63 2.65 8.53
C PHE A 612 -9.05 3.61 9.55
N ARG A 613 -9.16 3.26 10.84
CA ARG A 613 -8.68 4.13 11.94
C ARG A 613 -7.15 4.11 12.03
N LYS A 614 -6.57 2.91 12.23
CA LYS A 614 -5.13 2.69 12.32
C LYS A 614 -4.65 1.84 11.16
N LEU A 615 -3.57 2.25 10.54
CA LEU A 615 -2.94 1.51 9.44
C LEU A 615 -1.46 1.30 9.72
N ILE A 616 -1.02 0.05 9.58
CA ILE A 616 0.38 -0.38 9.67
C ILE A 616 0.81 -0.97 8.34
N ASN A 617 1.89 -0.45 7.78
CA ASN A 617 2.52 -1.04 6.62
C ASN A 617 3.65 -1.96 7.08
N GLN A 618 3.53 -3.27 6.80
CA GLN A 618 4.65 -4.19 7.00
C GLN A 618 5.72 -3.98 5.94
N GLY A 619 6.97 -4.21 6.33
CA GLY A 619 8.08 -4.30 5.41
C GLY A 619 8.00 -5.56 4.54
N MET A 620 8.90 -5.68 3.57
CA MET A 620 8.97 -6.85 2.70
C MET A 620 9.99 -7.85 3.24
N ILE A 621 9.66 -9.14 3.18
CA ILE A 621 10.67 -10.19 3.27
C ILE A 621 11.32 -10.31 1.89
N GLN A 622 12.63 -10.08 1.84
CA GLN A 622 13.44 -10.12 0.64
C GLN A 622 14.02 -11.52 0.45
N GLY A 623 14.18 -11.93 -0.82
CA GLY A 623 14.81 -13.16 -1.19
C GLY A 623 16.31 -12.95 -1.47
N ARG A 624 17.10 -13.99 -1.25
CA ARG A 624 18.45 -14.06 -1.77
C ARG A 624 18.38 -14.66 -3.17
N SER A 625 18.64 -13.83 -4.18
CA SER A 625 18.78 -14.28 -5.57
C SER A 625 20.19 -14.82 -5.79
N ASN A 626 20.31 -15.84 -6.62
CA ASN A 626 21.59 -16.32 -7.11
C ASN A 626 21.71 -16.08 -8.62
N PHE A 627 22.93 -15.89 -9.09
CA PHE A 627 23.23 -15.57 -10.48
C PHE A 627 24.24 -16.52 -11.09
N VAL A 628 24.00 -16.84 -12.37
CA VAL A 628 24.99 -17.46 -13.25
C VAL A 628 25.37 -16.46 -14.34
N TYR A 629 26.58 -16.59 -14.88
CA TYR A 629 27.15 -15.64 -15.84
C TYR A 629 27.36 -16.33 -17.17
N ARG A 630 26.49 -16.01 -18.14
CA ARG A 630 26.53 -16.56 -19.51
C ARG A 630 27.48 -15.71 -20.36
N ILE A 631 28.44 -16.34 -21.04
CA ILE A 631 29.29 -15.65 -22.03
C ILE A 631 28.41 -15.26 -23.23
N ILE A 632 28.45 -13.99 -23.63
CA ILE A 632 27.58 -13.42 -24.65
C ILE A 632 27.73 -14.23 -25.95
N GLY A 633 26.59 -14.60 -26.54
CA GLY A 633 26.53 -15.36 -27.82
C GLY A 633 26.84 -16.85 -27.72
N THR A 634 27.02 -17.41 -26.53
CA THR A 634 27.31 -18.84 -26.29
C THR A 634 26.30 -19.47 -25.32
N ASN A 635 26.41 -20.79 -25.12
CA ASN A 635 25.74 -21.51 -24.02
C ASN A 635 26.74 -21.95 -22.94
N THR A 636 27.81 -21.17 -22.76
CA THR A 636 28.87 -21.41 -21.77
C THR A 636 28.68 -20.44 -20.59
N PHE A 637 28.74 -20.98 -19.39
CA PHE A 637 28.57 -20.26 -18.13
C PHE A 637 29.88 -20.26 -17.34
N VAL A 638 30.31 -19.08 -16.90
CA VAL A 638 31.58 -18.90 -16.17
C VAL A 638 31.31 -18.64 -14.70
N SER A 639 32.09 -19.28 -13.82
CA SER A 639 32.00 -19.09 -12.37
C SER A 639 32.32 -17.66 -11.96
N LEU A 640 31.74 -17.18 -10.85
CA LEU A 640 31.80 -15.80 -10.32
C LEU A 640 33.22 -15.23 -10.31
N GLY A 641 34.19 -15.96 -9.78
CA GLY A 641 35.59 -15.48 -9.67
C GLY A 641 36.32 -15.32 -10.98
N LEU A 642 35.79 -15.87 -12.08
CA LEU A 642 36.38 -15.82 -13.40
C LEU A 642 35.61 -14.93 -14.38
N LYS A 643 34.46 -14.36 -13.99
CA LYS A 643 33.54 -13.65 -14.87
C LYS A 643 34.16 -12.41 -15.55
N ASP A 644 35.06 -11.71 -14.85
CA ASP A 644 35.68 -10.49 -15.37
C ASP A 644 36.69 -10.72 -16.52
N GLN A 645 36.99 -12.00 -16.82
CA GLN A 645 37.81 -12.40 -17.96
C GLN A 645 37.00 -12.55 -19.27
N TYR A 646 35.67 -12.41 -19.19
CA TYR A 646 34.74 -12.61 -20.29
C TYR A 646 33.69 -11.52 -20.35
N GLU A 647 33.13 -11.26 -21.51
CA GLU A 647 31.89 -10.48 -21.62
C GLU A 647 30.70 -11.38 -21.28
N THR A 648 30.01 -11.09 -20.18
CA THR A 648 28.96 -11.95 -19.66
C THR A 648 27.63 -11.22 -19.49
N THR A 649 26.54 -12.00 -19.58
CA THR A 649 25.21 -11.59 -19.13
C THR A 649 24.87 -12.34 -17.85
N GLU A 650 24.42 -11.59 -16.83
CA GLU A 650 23.96 -12.14 -15.56
C GLU A 650 22.55 -12.70 -15.72
N ILE A 651 22.31 -13.92 -15.25
CA ILE A 651 21.02 -14.61 -15.33
C ILE A 651 20.67 -15.13 -13.94
N HIS A 652 19.45 -14.82 -13.47
CA HIS A 652 18.91 -15.39 -12.24
C HIS A 652 18.76 -16.90 -12.36
N VAL A 653 19.11 -17.62 -11.31
CA VAL A 653 18.99 -19.07 -11.23
C VAL A 653 18.16 -19.49 -10.04
N ASP A 654 17.40 -20.58 -10.16
CA ASP A 654 16.54 -21.09 -9.10
C ASP A 654 17.37 -21.39 -7.84
N VAL A 655 17.01 -20.77 -6.74
CA VAL A 655 17.72 -20.94 -5.46
C VAL A 655 17.70 -22.38 -4.94
N ASN A 656 16.75 -23.21 -5.40
CA ASN A 656 16.66 -24.61 -4.99
C ASN A 656 17.74 -25.52 -5.60
N ILE A 657 18.40 -25.07 -6.68
CA ILE A 657 19.52 -25.78 -7.31
C ILE A 657 20.89 -25.17 -6.98
N VAL A 658 20.92 -24.27 -5.99
CA VAL A 658 22.16 -23.65 -5.46
C VAL A 658 22.32 -24.00 -3.97
N ARG A 659 23.48 -24.52 -3.58
CA ARG A 659 23.80 -24.82 -2.17
C ARG A 659 25.10 -24.17 -1.77
N ASN A 660 25.06 -23.30 -0.76
CA ASN A 660 26.25 -22.55 -0.30
C ASN A 660 27.00 -21.86 -1.46
N ASP A 661 26.23 -21.18 -2.32
CA ASP A 661 26.66 -20.50 -3.55
C ASP A 661 27.24 -21.40 -4.64
N ARG A 662 27.12 -22.72 -4.51
CA ARG A 662 27.55 -23.72 -5.50
C ARG A 662 26.37 -24.20 -6.29
N LEU A 663 26.49 -24.12 -7.61
CA LEU A 663 25.47 -24.57 -8.55
C LEU A 663 25.52 -26.09 -8.71
N ASP A 664 24.36 -26.73 -8.66
CA ASP A 664 24.18 -28.11 -9.10
C ASP A 664 24.09 -28.12 -10.65
N LEU A 665 25.16 -28.56 -11.30
CA LEU A 665 25.29 -28.48 -12.76
C LEU A 665 24.28 -29.34 -13.52
N GLU A 666 23.98 -30.53 -13.00
CA GLU A 666 23.02 -31.44 -13.65
C GLU A 666 21.59 -30.94 -13.43
N ALA A 667 21.26 -30.45 -12.26
CA ALA A 667 19.99 -29.81 -11.98
C ALA A 667 19.78 -28.55 -12.85
N PHE A 668 20.82 -27.75 -13.08
CA PHE A 668 20.77 -26.58 -13.96
C PHE A 668 20.47 -26.95 -15.41
N LYS A 669 21.12 -27.96 -15.93
CA LYS A 669 20.85 -28.46 -17.32
C LYS A 669 19.41 -28.99 -17.45
N ALA A 670 18.87 -29.58 -16.40
CA ALA A 670 17.52 -30.12 -16.39
C ALA A 670 16.44 -29.05 -16.14
N TRP A 671 16.83 -27.89 -15.59
CA TRP A 671 15.91 -26.83 -15.15
C TRP A 671 15.16 -26.16 -16.30
N MET A 672 15.87 -25.82 -17.39
CA MET A 672 15.26 -25.21 -18.57
C MET A 672 15.78 -25.86 -19.87
N PRO A 673 14.93 -26.04 -20.87
CA PRO A 673 15.34 -26.62 -22.16
C PRO A 673 16.54 -25.94 -22.81
N ASP A 674 16.62 -24.60 -22.69
CA ASP A 674 17.68 -23.77 -23.25
C ASP A 674 19.07 -24.06 -22.65
N PHE A 675 19.11 -24.65 -21.46
CA PHE A 675 20.32 -24.95 -20.70
C PHE A 675 20.72 -26.42 -20.75
N ALA A 676 19.96 -27.26 -21.48
CA ALA A 676 20.24 -28.71 -21.58
C ALA A 676 21.68 -29.04 -22.05
N ASN A 677 22.23 -28.19 -22.93
CA ASN A 677 23.59 -28.32 -23.44
C ASN A 677 24.56 -27.28 -22.89
N ALA A 678 24.33 -26.79 -21.66
CA ALA A 678 25.17 -25.79 -21.02
C ALA A 678 26.57 -26.36 -20.73
N GLU A 679 27.60 -25.57 -21.07
CA GLU A 679 28.99 -25.80 -20.69
C GLU A 679 29.40 -24.87 -19.53
N PHE A 680 30.35 -25.31 -18.71
CA PHE A 680 30.76 -24.57 -17.53
C PHE A 680 32.26 -24.34 -17.45
N ILE A 681 32.68 -23.15 -17.17
CA ILE A 681 34.05 -22.79 -16.77
C ILE A 681 34.06 -22.70 -15.25
N LEU A 682 34.68 -23.69 -14.62
CA LEU A 682 34.66 -23.90 -13.19
C LEU A 682 35.84 -23.22 -12.48
N GLU A 683 35.63 -22.89 -11.22
CA GLU A 683 36.64 -22.38 -10.29
C GLU A 683 36.94 -23.47 -9.24
N ASN A 684 38.17 -23.96 -9.23
CA ASN A 684 38.59 -25.08 -8.36
C ASN A 684 37.68 -26.33 -8.46
N GLY A 685 37.16 -26.61 -9.64
CA GLY A 685 36.27 -27.77 -9.88
C GLY A 685 34.80 -27.57 -9.50
N GLU A 686 34.40 -26.38 -9.10
CA GLU A 686 33.05 -26.01 -8.71
C GLU A 686 32.57 -24.78 -9.46
N TYR A 687 31.28 -24.60 -9.61
CA TYR A 687 30.66 -23.39 -10.14
C TYR A 687 30.13 -22.56 -8.99
N ILE A 688 30.71 -21.36 -8.79
CA ILE A 688 30.28 -20.42 -7.77
C ILE A 688 29.35 -19.37 -8.38
N CYS A 689 28.14 -19.28 -7.83
CA CYS A 689 27.12 -18.28 -8.21
C CYS A 689 27.39 -16.93 -7.54
N GLY A 690 27.03 -15.85 -8.22
CA GLY A 690 26.82 -14.56 -7.58
C GLY A 690 25.53 -14.55 -6.76
N TRP A 691 25.35 -13.52 -5.95
CA TRP A 691 24.12 -13.34 -5.18
C TRP A 691 23.83 -11.88 -4.86
N ALA A 692 22.56 -11.59 -4.67
CA ALA A 692 22.08 -10.30 -4.17
C ALA A 692 20.80 -10.48 -3.35
N ILE A 693 20.53 -9.52 -2.46
CA ILE A 693 19.26 -9.45 -1.75
C ILE A 693 18.30 -8.61 -2.58
N GLU A 694 17.20 -9.21 -2.98
CA GLU A 694 16.20 -8.61 -3.88
C GLU A 694 14.78 -8.89 -3.39
N LYS A 695 13.80 -8.26 -4.04
CA LYS A 695 12.39 -8.60 -3.82
C LYS A 695 12.16 -10.09 -4.09
N MET A 696 11.50 -10.78 -3.16
CA MET A 696 11.12 -12.16 -3.36
C MET A 696 10.03 -12.26 -4.42
N SER A 697 10.33 -12.91 -5.54
CA SER A 697 9.38 -13.09 -6.64
C SER A 697 9.74 -14.30 -7.51
N LYS A 698 8.75 -14.83 -8.23
CA LYS A 698 8.95 -15.98 -9.16
C LYS A 698 9.90 -15.63 -10.28
N SER A 699 9.85 -14.42 -10.81
CA SER A 699 10.72 -13.96 -11.90
C SER A 699 12.19 -13.85 -11.49
N MET A 700 12.45 -13.73 -10.20
CA MET A 700 13.81 -13.71 -9.62
C MET A 700 14.27 -15.11 -9.17
N PHE A 701 13.41 -16.13 -9.28
CA PHE A 701 13.70 -17.51 -8.85
C PHE A 701 14.24 -17.65 -7.42
N ASN A 702 13.83 -16.74 -6.54
CA ASN A 702 14.30 -16.63 -5.15
C ASN A 702 13.19 -16.90 -4.12
N VAL A 703 12.10 -17.53 -4.53
CA VAL A 703 10.94 -17.80 -3.68
C VAL A 703 11.21 -18.95 -2.72
N VAL A 704 10.89 -18.75 -1.44
CA VAL A 704 10.85 -19.79 -0.41
C VAL A 704 9.38 -20.14 -0.13
N ASN A 705 9.04 -21.41 -0.24
CA ASN A 705 7.68 -21.90 -0.04
C ASN A 705 7.40 -22.11 1.47
N PRO A 706 6.34 -21.52 2.03
CA PRO A 706 5.97 -21.69 3.43
C PRO A 706 5.63 -23.13 3.79
N ASP A 707 5.12 -23.95 2.85
CA ASP A 707 4.84 -25.36 3.10
C ASP A 707 6.10 -26.15 3.46
N THR A 708 7.20 -25.90 2.75
CA THR A 708 8.48 -26.56 3.05
C THR A 708 8.97 -26.22 4.45
N ILE A 709 8.78 -24.99 4.88
CA ILE A 709 9.12 -24.54 6.24
C ILE A 709 8.20 -25.22 7.28
N CYS A 710 6.90 -25.24 7.04
CA CYS A 710 5.94 -25.93 7.92
C CYS A 710 6.20 -27.44 8.00
N ASP A 711 6.56 -28.09 6.89
CA ASP A 711 6.89 -29.52 6.88
C ASP A 711 8.13 -29.86 7.71
N THR A 712 9.12 -28.96 7.68
CA THR A 712 10.42 -29.19 8.32
C THR A 712 10.43 -28.75 9.78
N TYR A 713 9.82 -27.61 10.10
CA TYR A 713 9.93 -26.93 11.39
C TYR A 713 8.61 -26.73 12.12
N GLY A 714 7.47 -26.79 11.42
CA GLY A 714 6.15 -26.49 11.95
C GLY A 714 5.70 -25.04 11.75
N ALA A 715 4.38 -24.85 11.79
CA ALA A 715 3.75 -23.53 11.59
C ALA A 715 4.08 -22.56 12.73
N ASP A 716 4.08 -22.99 13.98
CA ASP A 716 4.44 -22.13 15.11
C ASP A 716 5.88 -21.62 15.02
N THR A 717 6.80 -22.44 14.52
CA THR A 717 8.19 -22.02 14.27
C THR A 717 8.24 -20.95 13.15
N LEU A 718 7.52 -21.13 12.04
CA LEU A 718 7.43 -20.15 10.97
C LEU A 718 6.89 -18.81 11.49
N ARG A 719 5.77 -18.83 12.20
CA ARG A 719 5.11 -17.64 12.78
C ARG A 719 6.08 -16.84 13.67
N LEU A 720 6.71 -17.55 14.59
CA LEU A 720 7.62 -16.94 15.56
C LEU A 720 8.89 -16.40 14.88
N TYR A 721 9.41 -17.13 13.88
CA TYR A 721 10.61 -16.74 13.16
C TYR A 721 10.40 -15.48 12.32
N GLU A 722 9.28 -15.35 11.62
CA GLU A 722 8.97 -14.14 10.87
C GLU A 722 8.90 -12.90 11.76
N MET A 723 8.35 -13.04 12.96
CA MET A 723 8.33 -11.95 13.95
C MET A 723 9.71 -11.66 14.53
N PHE A 724 10.57 -12.66 14.64
CA PHE A 724 11.94 -12.52 15.17
C PHE A 724 12.90 -11.81 14.21
N LEU A 725 12.68 -11.90 12.90
CA LEU A 725 13.61 -11.38 11.88
C LEU A 725 13.93 -9.90 12.01
N GLY A 726 13.06 -9.09 12.58
CA GLY A 726 13.27 -7.66 12.79
C GLY A 726 11.97 -6.87 12.98
N PRO A 727 12.05 -5.55 13.08
CA PRO A 727 10.88 -4.70 13.21
C PRO A 727 9.88 -4.90 12.05
N LEU A 728 8.57 -4.90 12.36
CA LEU A 728 7.52 -5.22 11.39
C LEU A 728 7.56 -4.35 10.13
N GLU A 729 7.78 -3.06 10.30
CA GLU A 729 7.73 -2.06 9.21
C GLU A 729 8.99 -2.06 8.32
N GLN A 730 10.05 -2.73 8.73
CA GLN A 730 11.31 -2.77 7.98
C GLN A 730 11.38 -3.97 7.05
N SER A 731 11.89 -3.75 5.84
CA SER A 731 12.26 -4.85 4.94
C SER A 731 13.48 -5.61 5.48
N LYS A 732 13.46 -6.92 5.31
CA LYS A 732 14.47 -7.82 5.88
C LYS A 732 14.70 -9.05 5.00
N PRO A 733 15.95 -9.53 4.87
CA PRO A 733 16.24 -10.71 4.10
C PRO A 733 15.78 -11.97 4.83
N TRP A 734 15.28 -12.94 4.06
CA TRP A 734 15.01 -14.29 4.57
C TRP A 734 16.33 -15.07 4.68
N ASP A 735 16.57 -15.67 5.85
CA ASP A 735 17.67 -16.59 6.08
C ASP A 735 17.16 -17.86 6.78
N THR A 736 17.05 -18.95 6.03
CA THR A 736 16.56 -20.24 6.57
C THR A 736 17.45 -20.79 7.70
N LYS A 737 18.74 -20.42 7.78
CA LYS A 737 19.64 -20.90 8.84
C LYS A 737 19.25 -20.39 10.23
N GLY A 738 18.65 -19.21 10.33
CA GLY A 738 18.23 -18.61 11.60
C GLY A 738 17.07 -19.33 12.27
N ILE A 739 16.27 -20.07 11.52
CA ILE A 739 15.04 -20.71 12.00
C ILE A 739 15.27 -21.83 13.04
N ASP A 740 16.44 -22.48 13.00
CA ASP A 740 16.79 -23.55 13.94
C ASP A 740 16.83 -23.05 15.40
N GLY A 741 17.21 -21.78 15.60
CA GLY A 741 17.21 -21.17 16.94
C GLY A 741 15.82 -21.06 17.53
N VAL A 742 14.87 -20.67 16.71
CA VAL A 742 13.46 -20.56 17.10
C VAL A 742 12.83 -21.94 17.35
N ASN A 743 13.13 -22.90 16.49
CA ASN A 743 12.64 -24.28 16.70
C ASN A 743 13.16 -24.88 18.01
N ARG A 744 14.45 -24.67 18.33
CA ARG A 744 15.05 -25.09 19.62
C ARG A 744 14.38 -24.40 20.81
N PHE A 745 13.98 -23.13 20.66
CA PHE A 745 13.25 -22.40 21.68
C PHE A 745 11.90 -23.09 21.98
N LEU A 746 11.10 -23.44 20.97
CA LEU A 746 9.82 -24.12 21.17
C LEU A 746 10.00 -25.50 21.84
N ARG A 747 11.04 -26.24 21.47
CA ARG A 747 11.40 -27.50 22.17
C ARG A 747 11.78 -27.25 23.63
N LYS A 748 12.37 -26.12 23.96
CA LYS A 748 12.70 -25.72 25.33
C LYS A 748 11.44 -25.37 26.11
N VAL A 749 10.47 -24.66 25.50
CA VAL A 749 9.13 -24.43 26.09
C VAL A 749 8.46 -25.76 26.42
N TRP A 750 8.45 -26.72 25.49
CA TRP A 750 7.88 -28.04 25.71
C TRP A 750 8.50 -28.75 26.92
N ARG A 751 9.82 -28.64 27.09
CA ARG A 751 10.57 -29.29 28.21
C ARG A 751 10.28 -28.66 29.58
N LEU A 752 9.71 -27.49 29.68
CA LEU A 752 9.20 -26.95 30.94
C LEU A 752 7.99 -27.77 31.45
N PHE A 753 7.23 -28.41 30.56
CA PHE A 753 6.02 -29.17 30.86
C PHE A 753 6.26 -30.67 30.87
N TYR A 754 7.18 -31.15 30.08
CA TYR A 754 7.44 -32.60 29.92
C TYR A 754 8.93 -32.93 30.00
N ASP A 755 9.24 -33.95 30.81
CA ASP A 755 10.48 -34.75 30.70
C ASP A 755 10.13 -36.10 30.14
N ARG A 756 10.45 -36.34 28.85
CA ARG A 756 9.99 -37.51 28.08
C ARG A 756 8.46 -37.64 28.17
N ASP A 757 7.95 -38.68 28.83
CA ASP A 757 6.50 -38.93 28.99
C ASP A 757 5.95 -38.44 30.33
N THR A 758 6.78 -37.85 31.17
CA THR A 758 6.40 -37.36 32.50
C THR A 758 5.95 -35.90 32.42
N PHE A 759 4.73 -35.61 32.88
CA PHE A 759 4.24 -34.24 33.03
C PHE A 759 4.81 -33.64 34.31
N LEU A 760 5.49 -32.50 34.21
CA LEU A 760 6.28 -31.91 35.28
C LEU A 760 5.54 -30.87 36.13
N VAL A 761 4.39 -30.38 35.67
CA VAL A 761 3.71 -29.24 36.31
C VAL A 761 3.13 -29.63 37.66
N THR A 762 3.38 -28.77 38.66
CA THR A 762 2.94 -28.96 40.06
C THR A 762 2.09 -27.77 40.50
N ASP A 763 1.24 -28.01 41.55
CA ASP A 763 0.41 -26.96 42.14
C ASP A 763 1.10 -26.21 43.30
N GLU A 764 2.42 -26.37 43.45
CA GLU A 764 3.22 -25.61 44.43
C GLU A 764 3.20 -24.12 44.08
N LYS A 765 3.32 -23.26 45.10
CA LYS A 765 3.41 -21.83 44.89
C LYS A 765 4.71 -21.43 44.22
N ALA A 766 4.64 -20.44 43.34
CA ALA A 766 5.81 -19.89 42.70
C ALA A 766 6.72 -19.14 43.69
N THR A 767 8.00 -19.20 43.39
CA THR A 767 9.00 -18.39 44.12
C THR A 767 8.96 -16.93 43.71
N PRO A 768 9.48 -16.01 44.51
CA PRO A 768 9.61 -14.58 44.13
C PRO A 768 10.37 -14.37 42.81
N GLU A 769 11.42 -15.16 42.56
CA GLU A 769 12.23 -15.10 41.34
C GLU A 769 11.42 -15.57 40.12
N GLU A 770 10.63 -16.64 40.24
CA GLU A 770 9.74 -17.13 39.19
C GLU A 770 8.65 -16.11 38.86
N LEU A 771 8.03 -15.48 39.88
CA LEU A 771 7.03 -14.41 39.70
C LEU A 771 7.64 -13.16 39.06
N LYS A 772 8.88 -12.83 39.43
CA LYS A 772 9.60 -11.70 38.84
C LYS A 772 9.83 -11.90 37.34
N ALA A 773 10.34 -13.06 36.95
CA ALA A 773 10.54 -13.42 35.54
C ALA A 773 9.23 -13.36 34.74
N LEU A 774 8.13 -13.91 35.30
CA LEU A 774 6.82 -13.89 34.69
C LEU A 774 6.26 -12.46 34.51
N HIS A 775 6.26 -11.64 35.56
CA HIS A 775 5.64 -10.33 35.51
C HIS A 775 6.46 -9.32 34.68
N LYS A 776 7.79 -9.42 34.64
CA LYS A 776 8.63 -8.72 33.66
C LYS A 776 8.20 -9.07 32.24
N LEU A 777 7.97 -10.35 31.96
CA LEU A 777 7.50 -10.83 30.65
C LEU A 777 6.10 -10.31 30.33
N ILE A 778 5.13 -10.38 31.25
CA ILE A 778 3.76 -9.87 31.05
C ILE A 778 3.77 -8.40 30.62
N GLY A 779 4.48 -7.55 31.35
CA GLY A 779 4.59 -6.13 31.06
C GLY A 779 5.25 -5.86 29.71
N LYS A 780 6.32 -6.58 29.40
CA LYS A 780 7.06 -6.44 28.13
C LYS A 780 6.23 -6.89 26.94
N VAL A 781 5.60 -8.06 27.02
CA VAL A 781 4.80 -8.62 25.91
C VAL A 781 3.59 -7.75 25.62
N ARG A 782 2.88 -7.25 26.65
CA ARG A 782 1.77 -6.32 26.46
C ARG A 782 2.22 -5.08 25.69
N THR A 783 3.26 -4.41 26.17
CA THR A 783 3.79 -3.18 25.55
C THR A 783 4.25 -3.44 24.12
N ASP A 784 4.95 -4.54 23.88
CA ASP A 784 5.49 -4.88 22.58
C ASP A 784 4.39 -5.24 21.56
N ILE A 785 3.34 -5.96 21.96
CA ILE A 785 2.20 -6.23 21.07
C ILE A 785 1.48 -4.93 20.72
N GLU A 786 1.18 -4.08 21.70
CA GLU A 786 0.46 -2.83 21.48
C GLU A 786 1.26 -1.82 20.62
N SER A 787 2.57 -1.88 20.65
CA SER A 787 3.48 -1.07 19.83
C SER A 787 3.95 -1.76 18.54
N PHE A 788 3.46 -2.95 18.23
CA PHE A 788 3.89 -3.77 17.08
C PHE A 788 5.39 -4.10 17.06
N SER A 789 6.01 -4.13 18.23
CA SER A 789 7.42 -4.50 18.42
C SER A 789 7.58 -6.01 18.65
N PHE A 790 7.08 -6.83 17.73
CA PHE A 790 7.00 -8.28 17.91
C PHE A 790 8.37 -8.96 18.04
N ASN A 791 9.40 -8.43 17.38
CA ASN A 791 10.76 -8.97 17.47
C ASN A 791 11.33 -8.88 18.89
N THR A 792 11.04 -7.81 19.61
CA THR A 792 11.47 -7.65 21.02
C THR A 792 10.65 -8.51 21.96
N ALA A 793 9.35 -8.72 21.66
CA ALA A 793 8.52 -9.69 22.39
C ALA A 793 9.08 -11.11 22.29
N VAL A 794 9.47 -11.55 21.08
CA VAL A 794 10.08 -12.87 20.88
C VAL A 794 11.37 -13.01 21.69
N SER A 795 12.22 -12.00 21.69
CA SER A 795 13.43 -11.99 22.51
C SER A 795 13.12 -12.06 24.02
N ALA A 796 12.09 -11.36 24.47
CA ALA A 796 11.63 -11.40 25.86
C ALA A 796 11.14 -12.80 26.26
N PHE A 797 10.40 -13.49 25.40
CA PHE A 797 10.02 -14.90 25.61
C PHE A 797 11.25 -15.79 25.77
N MET A 798 12.25 -15.64 24.92
CA MET A 798 13.46 -16.44 25.00
C MET A 798 14.22 -16.21 26.31
N ILE A 799 14.32 -14.98 26.76
CA ILE A 799 14.93 -14.62 28.05
C ILE A 799 14.18 -15.26 29.21
N ALA A 800 12.85 -15.06 29.28
CA ALA A 800 12.04 -15.57 30.36
C ALA A 800 12.03 -17.11 30.44
N VAL A 801 11.97 -17.80 29.30
CA VAL A 801 12.03 -19.28 29.26
C VAL A 801 13.40 -19.77 29.68
N ASN A 802 14.49 -19.06 29.38
CA ASN A 802 15.84 -19.40 29.89
C ASN A 802 15.87 -19.25 31.42
N GLU A 803 15.41 -18.14 31.97
CA GLU A 803 15.36 -17.90 33.42
C GLU A 803 14.52 -18.97 34.14
N LEU A 804 13.31 -19.27 33.64
CA LEU A 804 12.43 -20.28 34.22
C LEU A 804 13.05 -21.70 34.14
N THR A 805 13.80 -22.00 33.08
CA THR A 805 14.53 -23.24 32.92
C THR A 805 15.65 -23.36 33.97
N ASP A 806 16.42 -22.30 34.17
CA ASP A 806 17.53 -22.27 35.15
C ASP A 806 17.00 -22.37 36.57
N LEU A 807 15.83 -21.77 36.86
CA LEU A 807 15.08 -21.88 38.11
C LEU A 807 14.40 -23.25 38.28
N LYS A 808 14.40 -24.12 37.24
CA LYS A 808 13.69 -25.38 37.19
C LYS A 808 12.21 -25.24 37.56
N CYS A 809 11.58 -24.18 37.03
CA CYS A 809 10.20 -23.85 37.32
C CYS A 809 9.25 -24.92 36.79
N SER A 810 8.40 -25.45 37.70
CA SER A 810 7.33 -26.40 37.39
C SER A 810 5.97 -25.93 37.91
N LYS A 811 5.86 -24.64 38.28
CA LYS A 811 4.70 -24.07 38.98
C LYS A 811 3.58 -23.78 37.97
N ARG A 812 2.40 -24.38 38.17
CA ARG A 812 1.21 -24.14 37.35
C ARG A 812 0.89 -22.67 37.20
N GLU A 813 0.88 -21.88 38.29
CA GLU A 813 0.52 -20.48 38.26
C GLU A 813 1.44 -19.61 37.39
N VAL A 814 2.68 -20.07 37.14
CA VAL A 814 3.64 -19.40 36.23
C VAL A 814 3.50 -19.92 34.80
N LEU A 815 3.53 -21.26 34.64
CA LEU A 815 3.56 -21.90 33.31
C LEU A 815 2.24 -21.73 32.56
N GLU A 816 1.11 -21.71 33.25
CA GLU A 816 -0.19 -21.45 32.65
C GLU A 816 -0.28 -20.04 32.07
N GLN A 817 0.19 -19.05 32.80
CA GLN A 817 0.24 -17.66 32.31
C GLN A 817 1.25 -17.50 31.17
N LEU A 818 2.38 -18.20 31.21
CA LEU A 818 3.38 -18.20 30.13
C LEU A 818 2.77 -18.64 28.79
N ILE A 819 1.99 -19.72 28.78
CA ILE A 819 1.39 -20.17 27.53
C ILE A 819 0.26 -19.28 27.05
N VAL A 820 -0.49 -18.62 27.92
CA VAL A 820 -1.45 -17.60 27.51
C VAL A 820 -0.75 -16.43 26.81
N LEU A 821 0.42 -16.00 27.31
CA LEU A 821 1.24 -14.98 26.63
C LEU A 821 1.79 -15.45 25.29
N LEU A 822 2.16 -16.72 25.16
CA LEU A 822 2.69 -17.32 23.93
C LEU A 822 1.60 -17.59 22.89
N ALA A 823 0.34 -17.82 23.31
CA ALA A 823 -0.75 -18.23 22.44
C ALA A 823 -0.94 -17.37 21.19
N PRO A 824 -0.85 -16.03 21.23
CA PRO A 824 -0.93 -15.20 20.03
C PRO A 824 0.17 -15.51 19.01
N PHE A 825 1.38 -15.84 19.45
CA PHE A 825 2.55 -16.10 18.62
C PHE A 825 2.61 -17.56 18.13
N THR A 826 2.34 -18.49 19.02
CA THR A 826 2.48 -19.94 18.80
C THR A 826 1.21 -20.70 19.23
N PRO A 827 0.10 -20.54 18.47
CA PRO A 827 -1.21 -20.98 18.93
C PRO A 827 -1.33 -22.49 19.08
N HIS A 828 -0.65 -23.30 18.25
CA HIS A 828 -0.81 -24.75 18.27
C HIS A 828 -0.18 -25.39 19.50
N ILE A 829 1.07 -25.08 19.79
CA ILE A 829 1.75 -25.60 21.00
C ILE A 829 1.04 -25.10 22.28
N SER A 830 0.56 -23.84 22.24
CA SER A 830 -0.13 -23.25 23.39
C SER A 830 -1.46 -23.91 23.68
N GLU A 831 -2.25 -24.26 22.68
CA GLU A 831 -3.48 -25.04 22.85
C GLU A 831 -3.20 -26.43 23.44
N GLU A 832 -2.19 -27.15 22.93
CA GLU A 832 -1.83 -28.47 23.39
C GLU A 832 -1.40 -28.47 24.86
N LEU A 833 -0.57 -27.49 25.24
CA LEU A 833 -0.14 -27.38 26.64
C LEU A 833 -1.25 -26.88 27.55
N TRP A 834 -2.18 -26.07 27.06
CA TRP A 834 -3.38 -25.62 27.78
C TRP A 834 -4.31 -26.79 28.10
N GLU A 835 -4.55 -27.66 27.12
CA GLU A 835 -5.29 -28.91 27.33
C GLU A 835 -4.58 -29.82 28.34
N ALA A 836 -3.25 -29.95 28.23
CA ALA A 836 -2.45 -30.77 29.17
C ALA A 836 -2.52 -30.26 30.62
N LEU A 837 -2.74 -28.97 30.83
CA LEU A 837 -2.99 -28.35 32.14
C LEU A 837 -4.39 -28.68 32.70
N GLY A 838 -5.26 -29.33 31.92
CA GLY A 838 -6.58 -29.77 32.33
C GLY A 838 -7.75 -28.87 31.91
N HIS A 839 -7.48 -27.83 31.08
CA HIS A 839 -8.53 -27.01 30.54
C HIS A 839 -9.30 -27.74 29.43
N LYS A 840 -10.62 -27.54 29.40
CA LYS A 840 -11.53 -28.17 28.41
C LYS A 840 -11.85 -27.26 27.23
N GLU A 841 -11.78 -25.98 27.45
CA GLU A 841 -12.04 -24.95 26.43
C GLU A 841 -10.74 -24.51 25.78
N SER A 842 -10.84 -23.95 24.54
CA SER A 842 -9.71 -23.39 23.84
C SER A 842 -9.05 -22.26 24.65
N ILE A 843 -7.73 -22.14 24.57
CA ILE A 843 -6.96 -21.04 25.14
C ILE A 843 -7.39 -19.68 24.56
N THR A 844 -8.06 -19.67 23.42
CA THR A 844 -8.64 -18.47 22.81
C THR A 844 -9.59 -17.71 23.74
N TYR A 845 -10.26 -18.43 24.65
CA TYR A 845 -11.21 -17.87 25.63
C TYR A 845 -10.57 -17.52 26.96
N ALA A 846 -9.26 -17.71 27.13
CA ALA A 846 -8.55 -17.29 28.34
C ALA A 846 -8.47 -15.77 28.46
N SER A 847 -8.11 -15.29 29.64
CA SER A 847 -7.86 -13.85 29.87
C SER A 847 -6.37 -13.57 29.81
N PHE A 848 -6.01 -12.42 29.21
CA PHE A 848 -4.62 -11.98 29.19
C PHE A 848 -4.13 -11.74 30.63
N PRO A 849 -2.93 -12.24 31.00
CA PRO A 849 -2.43 -12.15 32.36
C PRO A 849 -2.31 -10.71 32.87
N GLU A 850 -2.68 -10.53 34.14
CA GLU A 850 -2.56 -9.24 34.81
C GLU A 850 -1.09 -8.94 35.17
N TYR A 851 -0.62 -7.73 34.87
CA TYR A 851 0.69 -7.25 35.26
C TYR A 851 0.66 -6.68 36.68
N ILE A 852 1.48 -7.23 37.56
CA ILE A 852 1.61 -6.77 38.95
C ILE A 852 3.02 -6.25 39.14
N GLU A 853 3.17 -4.93 39.19
CA GLU A 853 4.46 -4.24 39.27
C GLU A 853 5.26 -4.64 40.52
N ALA A 854 4.57 -4.90 41.63
CA ALA A 854 5.21 -5.27 42.89
C ALA A 854 6.14 -6.50 42.78
N TYR A 855 5.87 -7.42 41.87
CA TYR A 855 6.73 -8.59 41.64
C TYR A 855 7.99 -8.29 40.82
N THR A 856 8.06 -7.13 40.15
CA THR A 856 9.17 -6.73 39.28
C THR A 856 10.19 -5.84 39.99
N ILE A 857 9.90 -5.40 41.18
CA ILE A 857 10.77 -4.51 41.96
C ILE A 857 12.06 -5.24 42.27
N GLU A 858 13.21 -4.66 41.88
CA GLU A 858 14.52 -5.17 42.21
C GLU A 858 14.90 -4.74 43.62
N ASN A 859 14.85 -5.67 44.56
CA ASN A 859 15.31 -5.44 45.92
C ASN A 859 16.82 -5.69 46.06
N THR A 860 17.47 -6.20 45.02
CA THR A 860 18.92 -6.45 44.98
C THR A 860 19.57 -5.83 43.75
N CYS A 861 20.82 -5.43 43.87
CA CYS A 861 21.65 -4.99 42.77
C CYS A 861 22.96 -5.82 42.73
N THR A 862 23.46 -6.11 41.55
CA THR A 862 24.70 -6.83 41.33
C THR A 862 25.89 -5.87 41.38
N TYR A 863 26.72 -6.00 42.36
CA TYR A 863 28.01 -5.30 42.43
C TYR A 863 29.10 -6.07 41.73
N ALA A 864 29.80 -5.45 40.79
CA ALA A 864 31.05 -5.97 40.27
C ALA A 864 32.19 -5.74 41.28
N VAL A 865 32.77 -6.80 41.83
CA VAL A 865 33.87 -6.69 42.77
C VAL A 865 35.21 -6.73 42.01
N SER A 866 35.95 -5.63 42.10
CA SER A 866 37.25 -5.42 41.42
C SER A 866 38.39 -5.33 42.42
N PHE A 867 39.56 -5.83 42.02
CA PHE A 867 40.82 -5.68 42.75
C PHE A 867 41.78 -4.90 41.87
N ASN A 868 42.25 -3.76 42.43
CA ASN A 868 43.11 -2.83 41.69
C ASN A 868 42.58 -2.51 40.29
N GLY A 869 41.30 -2.26 40.16
CA GLY A 869 40.59 -1.90 38.91
C GLY A 869 40.24 -3.08 37.99
N LYS A 870 40.55 -4.33 38.31
CA LYS A 870 40.24 -5.50 37.55
C LYS A 870 39.11 -6.33 38.21
N THR A 871 37.93 -6.43 37.55
CA THR A 871 36.81 -7.19 38.07
C THR A 871 37.14 -8.68 38.16
N ARG A 872 36.80 -9.30 39.29
CA ARG A 872 37.07 -10.69 39.61
C ARG A 872 35.87 -11.57 39.82
N PHE A 873 34.83 -11.02 40.45
CA PHE A 873 33.55 -11.71 40.66
C PHE A 873 32.41 -10.68 40.84
N THR A 874 31.19 -11.16 40.92
CA THR A 874 30.00 -10.34 41.23
C THR A 874 29.34 -10.82 42.51
N VAL A 875 28.66 -9.93 43.21
CA VAL A 875 27.84 -10.25 44.40
C VAL A 875 26.53 -9.48 44.35
N ASP A 876 25.43 -10.15 44.62
CA ASP A 876 24.11 -9.54 44.72
C ASP A 876 23.86 -9.09 46.16
N LEU A 877 23.58 -7.81 46.35
CA LEU A 877 23.33 -7.21 47.64
C LEU A 877 22.01 -6.38 47.58
N PRO A 878 21.32 -6.22 48.72
CA PRO A 878 20.14 -5.36 48.78
C PRO A 878 20.41 -3.96 48.23
N LEU A 879 19.45 -3.44 47.42
CA LEU A 879 19.61 -2.17 46.74
C LEU A 879 19.71 -0.98 47.76
N ASP A 880 19.06 -1.11 48.90
CA ASP A 880 19.02 -0.17 49.97
C ASP A 880 20.17 -0.34 51.02
N MET A 881 21.10 -1.32 50.79
CA MET A 881 22.21 -1.58 51.69
C MET A 881 23.15 -0.38 51.75
N PRO A 882 23.44 0.19 52.97
CA PRO A 882 24.34 1.30 53.12
C PRO A 882 25.77 0.94 52.62
N ARG A 883 26.53 1.94 52.15
CA ARG A 883 27.90 1.75 51.64
C ARG A 883 28.82 1.05 52.61
N GLU A 884 28.67 1.34 53.88
CA GLU A 884 29.48 0.78 54.96
C GLU A 884 29.17 -0.70 55.16
N GLU A 885 27.90 -1.09 55.02
CA GLU A 885 27.52 -2.52 55.09
C GLU A 885 27.93 -3.29 53.83
N VAL A 886 27.85 -2.65 52.64
CA VAL A 886 28.39 -3.22 51.42
C VAL A 886 29.88 -3.47 51.53
N ASP A 887 30.67 -2.52 52.02
CA ASP A 887 32.09 -2.67 52.26
C ASP A 887 32.36 -3.82 53.28
N ALA A 888 31.67 -3.84 54.40
CA ALA A 888 31.82 -4.87 55.41
C ALA A 888 31.49 -6.25 54.89
N HIS A 889 30.37 -6.38 54.13
CA HIS A 889 29.94 -7.63 53.53
C HIS A 889 30.91 -8.14 52.50
N VAL A 890 31.37 -7.32 51.57
CA VAL A 890 32.34 -7.71 50.53
C VAL A 890 33.70 -8.12 51.13
N ARG A 891 34.12 -7.48 52.18
CA ARG A 891 35.36 -7.90 52.95
C ARG A 891 35.20 -9.26 53.60
N SER A 892 34.03 -9.66 54.02
CA SER A 892 33.74 -10.90 54.69
C SER A 892 33.67 -12.12 53.76
N LEU A 893 33.56 -11.90 52.45
CA LEU A 893 33.43 -12.98 51.47
C LEU A 893 34.70 -13.81 51.35
N GLU A 894 34.57 -15.11 51.29
CA GLU A 894 35.66 -16.05 51.06
C GLU A 894 36.38 -15.78 49.73
N GLN A 895 35.61 -15.39 48.70
CA GLN A 895 36.16 -14.97 47.41
C GLN A 895 37.09 -13.75 47.54
N THR A 896 36.77 -12.76 48.38
CA THR A 896 37.58 -11.60 48.65
C THR A 896 38.93 -12.02 49.29
N ALA A 897 38.87 -12.90 50.30
CA ALA A 897 40.06 -13.42 50.97
C ALA A 897 41.02 -14.08 49.96
N LYS A 898 40.52 -14.83 48.99
CA LYS A 898 41.27 -15.48 47.90
C LYS A 898 42.06 -14.48 47.02
N TYR A 899 41.47 -13.33 46.72
CA TYR A 899 42.12 -12.32 45.87
C TYR A 899 42.99 -11.32 46.66
N VAL A 900 42.86 -11.25 47.99
CA VAL A 900 43.72 -10.47 48.85
C VAL A 900 45.04 -11.23 49.14
N ALA A 901 45.01 -12.57 49.25
CA ALA A 901 46.10 -13.55 49.25
C ALA A 901 47.43 -13.03 49.88
N GLY A 902 47.38 -12.58 51.14
CA GLY A 902 48.61 -12.13 51.90
C GLY A 902 48.96 -10.64 51.73
N GLY A 903 48.23 -9.89 50.90
CA GLY A 903 48.33 -8.43 50.81
C GLY A 903 47.44 -7.72 51.84
N ASN A 904 47.60 -6.44 52.01
CA ASN A 904 46.76 -5.59 52.89
C ASN A 904 45.75 -4.78 52.03
N ILE A 905 44.48 -4.79 52.45
CA ILE A 905 43.48 -3.89 51.90
C ILE A 905 43.75 -2.46 52.33
N VAL A 906 44.13 -1.62 51.42
CA VAL A 906 44.46 -0.21 51.64
C VAL A 906 43.20 0.64 51.62
N LYS A 907 42.31 0.36 50.71
CA LYS A 907 41.06 1.13 50.54
C LYS A 907 39.99 0.29 49.79
N VAL A 908 38.75 0.45 50.15
CA VAL A 908 37.59 -0.05 49.38
C VAL A 908 36.77 1.14 48.86
N ILE A 909 36.50 1.16 47.59
CA ILE A 909 35.68 2.21 46.95
C ILE A 909 34.37 1.58 46.53
N VAL A 910 33.30 1.97 47.17
CA VAL A 910 31.94 1.49 46.83
C VAL A 910 31.21 2.56 46.00
N VAL A 911 30.86 2.22 44.78
CA VAL A 911 29.94 2.98 43.94
C VAL A 911 28.57 2.30 44.04
N PRO A 912 27.57 2.91 44.71
CA PRO A 912 26.29 2.28 44.95
C PRO A 912 25.64 1.74 43.69
N GLY A 913 25.15 0.51 43.74
CA GLY A 913 24.46 -0.17 42.66
C GLY A 913 25.31 -0.56 41.45
N LYS A 914 26.68 -0.41 41.53
CA LYS A 914 27.53 -0.65 40.35
C LYS A 914 28.77 -1.51 40.63
N ILE A 915 29.66 -0.99 41.44
CA ILE A 915 30.99 -1.60 41.62
C ILE A 915 31.55 -1.39 43.02
N VAL A 916 32.28 -2.40 43.50
CA VAL A 916 33.16 -2.30 44.67
C VAL A 916 34.59 -2.54 44.20
N ASN A 917 35.46 -1.53 44.33
CA ASN A 917 36.86 -1.68 43.97
C ASN A 917 37.73 -1.75 45.23
N ILE A 918 38.42 -2.86 45.41
CA ILE A 918 39.30 -3.13 46.55
C ILE A 918 40.74 -2.85 46.09
N VAL A 919 41.39 -1.92 46.74
CA VAL A 919 42.80 -1.60 46.51
C VAL A 919 43.63 -2.44 47.48
N VAL A 920 44.43 -3.34 46.95
CA VAL A 920 45.33 -4.25 47.71
C VAL A 920 46.76 -3.89 47.42
N LYS A 921 47.59 -3.84 48.48
CA LYS A 921 49.01 -3.59 48.40
C LYS A 921 49.77 -4.78 48.99
#